data_999b74ee6b23a89f8e7d7850d36c6f7e
#
_entry.id   999b74ee6b23a89f8e7d7850d36c6f7e
#
_cell.length_a   1.000
_cell.length_b   1.000
_cell.length_c   1.000
_cell.angle_alpha   90.00
_cell.angle_beta   90.00
_cell.angle_gamma   90.00
#
_symmetry.space_group_name_H-M   'P 1'
#
loop_
_entity.id
_entity.type
_entity.pdbx_description
1 polymer ?
#
loop_
_entity_poly.entity_id
_entity_poly.type
_entity_poly.pdbx_seq_one_letter_code
_entity_poly.pdbx_strand_id
1 'polypeptide(L)'
;MYPLGASYDGAGVNFALYSQVAQKVELCLFDEHDAETRIEMTERNSYVWHNYIPGLQPGQRYGYRVYGPYDPMHGLRCNPNKLLLDPYAKAIEGNIDGDESLFSYWFKSPDDTSAMNDLDSAAHTMKSAVINPYFDWGNDQHPYISYHDSVIYEAHVRGMTNLNMDVPPDIRGTYAGLAYPSVIEYLKKLGVTAIELMPIHQFVNDSFLQEKGLSNYWGYNTIGFFAPHNAYSSSGERGEQVNEFKSMVKAYHHAGMEVILDVVYNHTAEGNHMGPTLSFKGIDNASYYRLVEGDQQHYFDTTGTGNSLLMRSPHALQLITDSLRYWVTEMHVDGFRFDLAATLARQFQEVDKLSAFFDIVEQDPIISRVKLIAEPWDLGSGGYQVGGFPSSWSEWNGRYRDTVRDFWRSQPSTLPEFASRLMGSSDLYQVNGRRPVASVNFITAHDGFTMNDLVSYNEKHNEANGEGNRDGESNNRSWNCGVEGPTNIPDVNDLRQRQMRNMFATLLFSQGIPMICGGDEVARTQQGNNNAYCQDNEISWTNWHLDKGRKELLAFVSKLIHLRLDHPVLHRRRFFTGREPGDDSNMIPQVEWFDHTGSIMDMDDWQNTHAFSMMIYLNGSDIPEVDWYGNRMVDNDFILIFNAHYEPIMFTLPDERYGRKWQLVVDTHNPNEPALSYEAGFMITAQSRSFLMLMSDKKPKKPMGL
;
A
#
# COMPACT_ATOMS: atom_id res chain seq x y z
N MET A 1 -21.33 27.52 -9.30
CA MET A 1 -19.99 27.21 -9.87
C MET A 1 -19.24 26.17 -9.02
N TYR A 2 -19.04 26.40 -7.74
CA TYR A 2 -18.39 25.45 -6.84
C TYR A 2 -19.34 24.94 -5.75
N PRO A 3 -19.13 23.72 -5.17
CA PRO A 3 -18.05 22.78 -5.50
C PRO A 3 -18.25 22.13 -6.88
N LEU A 4 -17.15 21.61 -7.47
CA LEU A 4 -17.24 20.78 -8.67
C LEU A 4 -17.94 19.45 -8.36
N GLY A 5 -18.55 18.86 -9.39
CA GLY A 5 -19.36 17.65 -9.27
C GLY A 5 -20.83 17.93 -8.92
N ALA A 6 -21.53 16.88 -8.51
CA ALA A 6 -22.93 16.96 -8.07
C ALA A 6 -23.03 17.25 -6.56
N SER A 7 -23.74 18.29 -6.18
CA SER A 7 -23.93 18.72 -4.79
C SER A 7 -25.41 18.83 -4.46
N TYR A 8 -25.90 17.94 -3.61
CA TYR A 8 -27.28 17.94 -3.08
C TYR A 8 -27.39 18.84 -1.85
N ASP A 9 -28.40 19.72 -1.82
CA ASP A 9 -28.63 20.70 -0.75
C ASP A 9 -29.95 20.49 0.01
N GLY A 10 -30.65 19.41 -0.26
CA GLY A 10 -31.99 19.11 0.31
C GLY A 10 -33.16 19.59 -0.54
N ALA A 11 -32.96 20.55 -1.46
CA ALA A 11 -34.01 21.09 -2.34
C ALA A 11 -33.77 20.72 -3.82
N GLY A 12 -32.54 20.33 -4.18
CA GLY A 12 -32.15 19.96 -5.51
C GLY A 12 -30.67 19.65 -5.57
N VAL A 13 -30.12 19.64 -6.78
CA VAL A 13 -28.71 19.31 -7.03
C VAL A 13 -28.07 20.38 -7.91
N ASN A 14 -26.94 20.91 -7.47
CA ASN A 14 -26.06 21.70 -8.32
C ASN A 14 -25.04 20.77 -8.99
N PHE A 15 -24.93 20.86 -10.33
CA PHE A 15 -23.93 20.16 -11.13
C PHE A 15 -22.92 21.16 -11.63
N ALA A 16 -21.63 20.83 -11.51
CA ALA A 16 -20.54 21.70 -11.96
C ALA A 16 -19.40 20.88 -12.58
N LEU A 17 -19.05 21.19 -13.84
CA LEU A 17 -18.05 20.48 -14.63
C LEU A 17 -17.03 21.48 -15.21
N TYR A 18 -15.74 21.23 -14.99
CA TYR A 18 -14.68 22.00 -15.64
C TYR A 18 -14.37 21.43 -17.04
N SER A 19 -14.37 22.30 -18.04
CA SER A 19 -13.81 22.03 -19.35
C SER A 19 -13.49 23.34 -20.06
N GLN A 20 -12.23 23.54 -20.43
CA GLN A 20 -11.75 24.70 -21.16
C GLN A 20 -12.12 24.62 -22.65
N VAL A 21 -12.11 23.42 -23.24
CA VAL A 21 -12.31 23.17 -24.66
C VAL A 21 -13.77 23.01 -25.03
N ALA A 22 -14.65 22.75 -24.09
CA ALA A 22 -16.07 22.57 -24.37
C ALA A 22 -16.73 23.82 -24.94
N GLN A 23 -17.53 23.62 -25.97
CA GLN A 23 -18.37 24.64 -26.63
C GLN A 23 -19.83 24.56 -26.14
N LYS A 24 -20.26 23.37 -25.73
CA LYS A 24 -21.55 23.06 -25.12
C LYS A 24 -21.41 21.83 -24.23
N VAL A 25 -22.12 21.80 -23.11
CA VAL A 25 -22.21 20.63 -22.22
C VAL A 25 -23.68 20.29 -22.00
N GLU A 26 -24.03 19.04 -22.11
CA GLU A 26 -25.33 18.50 -21.72
C GLU A 26 -25.17 17.63 -20.48
N LEU A 27 -25.95 17.94 -19.44
CA LEU A 27 -26.19 17.06 -18.32
C LEU A 27 -27.22 16.00 -18.74
N CYS A 28 -26.87 14.75 -18.62
CA CYS A 28 -27.72 13.60 -18.95
C CYS A 28 -28.23 12.96 -17.66
N LEU A 29 -29.54 12.95 -17.46
CA LEU A 29 -30.20 12.33 -16.33
C LEU A 29 -30.86 11.02 -16.80
N PHE A 30 -30.70 9.95 -16.01
CA PHE A 30 -31.26 8.63 -16.33
C PHE A 30 -32.33 8.24 -15.33
N ASP A 31 -33.46 7.79 -15.83
CA ASP A 31 -34.54 7.22 -15.01
C ASP A 31 -34.27 5.74 -14.65
N GLU A 32 -35.26 5.08 -14.03
CA GLU A 32 -35.15 3.69 -13.60
C GLU A 32 -35.10 2.68 -14.79
N HIS A 33 -35.48 3.13 -15.98
CA HIS A 33 -35.49 2.34 -17.21
C HIS A 33 -34.35 2.70 -18.16
N ASP A 34 -33.33 3.45 -17.65
CA ASP A 34 -32.21 3.98 -18.44
C ASP A 34 -32.61 4.95 -19.56
N ALA A 35 -33.83 5.53 -19.50
CA ALA A 35 -34.19 6.58 -20.44
C ALA A 35 -33.44 7.88 -20.12
N GLU A 36 -32.74 8.41 -21.12
CA GLU A 36 -31.90 9.59 -21.02
C GLU A 36 -32.71 10.88 -21.23
N THR A 37 -32.63 11.82 -20.27
CA THR A 37 -33.09 13.19 -20.43
C THR A 37 -31.88 14.13 -20.45
N ARG A 38 -31.71 14.91 -21.54
CA ARG A 38 -30.59 15.84 -21.72
C ARG A 38 -31.01 17.27 -21.38
N ILE A 39 -30.20 17.92 -20.57
CA ILE A 39 -30.37 19.32 -20.13
C ILE A 39 -29.10 20.09 -20.48
N GLU A 40 -29.25 21.11 -21.32
CA GLU A 40 -28.09 21.97 -21.65
C GLU A 40 -27.66 22.78 -20.42
N MET A 41 -26.38 22.76 -20.12
CA MET A 41 -25.77 23.57 -19.05
C MET A 41 -25.51 24.97 -19.60
N THR A 42 -26.31 25.94 -19.19
CA THR A 42 -26.29 27.31 -19.78
C THR A 42 -25.37 28.27 -19.04
N GLU A 43 -25.11 27.99 -17.74
CA GLU A 43 -24.27 28.84 -16.92
C GLU A 43 -22.80 28.43 -17.05
N ARG A 44 -21.92 29.41 -17.34
CA ARG A 44 -20.47 29.18 -17.49
C ARG A 44 -19.67 30.31 -16.84
N ASN A 45 -18.79 29.95 -15.91
CA ASN A 45 -17.86 30.88 -15.28
C ASN A 45 -16.45 30.29 -15.21
N SER A 46 -15.46 30.97 -15.80
CA SER A 46 -14.05 30.53 -15.78
C SER A 46 -13.86 29.08 -16.22
N TYR A 47 -14.51 28.69 -17.32
CA TYR A 47 -14.52 27.32 -17.87
C TYR A 47 -15.22 26.26 -17.02
N VAL A 48 -15.89 26.65 -15.92
CA VAL A 48 -16.78 25.76 -15.17
C VAL A 48 -18.21 25.93 -15.69
N TRP A 49 -18.75 24.86 -16.25
CA TRP A 49 -20.13 24.73 -16.68
C TRP A 49 -20.96 24.29 -15.50
N HIS A 50 -22.06 24.95 -15.20
CA HIS A 50 -22.86 24.59 -14.03
C HIS A 50 -24.35 24.85 -14.26
N ASN A 51 -25.17 24.07 -13.55
CA ASN A 51 -26.61 24.25 -13.54
C ASN A 51 -27.20 23.66 -12.26
N TYR A 52 -28.21 24.33 -11.70
CA TYR A 52 -28.95 23.83 -10.56
C TYR A 52 -30.27 23.22 -11.02
N ILE A 53 -30.54 21.97 -10.65
CA ILE A 53 -31.77 21.26 -10.99
C ILE A 53 -32.59 21.04 -9.72
N PRO A 54 -33.72 21.80 -9.56
CA PRO A 54 -34.56 21.68 -8.37
C PRO A 54 -35.29 20.35 -8.34
N GLY A 55 -35.54 19.85 -7.13
CA GLY A 55 -36.34 18.65 -6.88
C GLY A 55 -35.64 17.32 -7.12
N LEU A 56 -34.41 17.30 -7.69
CA LEU A 56 -33.64 16.06 -7.81
C LEU A 56 -33.24 15.55 -6.42
N GLN A 57 -33.22 14.22 -6.29
CA GLN A 57 -32.94 13.53 -5.04
C GLN A 57 -31.66 12.67 -5.15
N PRO A 58 -31.01 12.30 -4.03
CA PRO A 58 -29.98 11.28 -3.99
C PRO A 58 -30.45 9.98 -4.66
N GLY A 59 -29.50 9.27 -5.31
CA GLY A 59 -29.79 8.11 -6.14
C GLY A 59 -30.05 8.45 -7.62
N GLN A 60 -30.17 9.74 -7.99
CA GLN A 60 -30.26 10.13 -9.39
C GLN A 60 -28.98 9.79 -10.15
N ARG A 61 -29.12 8.96 -11.19
CA ARG A 61 -28.03 8.62 -12.10
C ARG A 61 -27.84 9.71 -13.13
N TYR A 62 -26.58 10.04 -13.43
CA TYR A 62 -26.25 11.09 -14.40
C TYR A 62 -24.90 10.89 -15.06
N GLY A 63 -24.65 11.66 -16.11
CA GLY A 63 -23.36 11.80 -16.79
C GLY A 63 -23.37 13.07 -17.64
N TYR A 64 -22.32 13.24 -18.43
CA TYR A 64 -22.20 14.42 -19.29
C TYR A 64 -21.96 14.01 -20.74
N ARG A 65 -22.45 14.86 -21.66
CA ARG A 65 -22.03 14.86 -23.06
C ARG A 65 -21.41 16.19 -23.38
N VAL A 66 -20.18 16.15 -23.91
CA VAL A 66 -19.37 17.35 -24.17
C VAL A 66 -19.21 17.55 -25.66
N TYR A 67 -19.67 18.69 -26.13
CA TYR A 67 -19.50 19.17 -27.50
C TYR A 67 -18.29 20.10 -27.56
N GLY A 68 -17.35 19.83 -28.44
CA GLY A 68 -16.12 20.56 -28.59
C GLY A 68 -15.32 20.04 -29.79
N PRO A 69 -14.07 20.46 -29.95
CA PRO A 69 -13.25 20.01 -31.06
C PRO A 69 -12.86 18.54 -30.92
N TYR A 70 -12.94 17.84 -32.07
CA TYR A 70 -12.40 16.49 -32.21
C TYR A 70 -11.25 16.54 -33.20
N ASP A 71 -10.03 16.65 -32.71
CA ASP A 71 -8.79 16.68 -33.47
C ASP A 71 -7.70 15.96 -32.66
N PRO A 72 -7.69 14.62 -32.70
CA PRO A 72 -6.77 13.82 -31.92
C PRO A 72 -5.29 14.13 -32.14
N MET A 73 -4.91 14.57 -33.33
CA MET A 73 -3.54 14.97 -33.66
C MET A 73 -3.06 16.15 -32.80
N HIS A 74 -3.98 17.01 -32.37
CA HIS A 74 -3.71 18.14 -31.48
C HIS A 74 -4.22 17.89 -30.03
N GLY A 75 -4.47 16.62 -29.67
CA GLY A 75 -4.89 16.24 -28.32
C GLY A 75 -6.33 16.57 -27.94
N LEU A 76 -7.18 16.92 -28.90
CA LEU A 76 -8.57 17.31 -28.71
C LEU A 76 -9.50 16.15 -29.05
N ARG A 77 -10.31 15.69 -28.06
CA ARG A 77 -11.03 14.42 -28.15
C ARG A 77 -12.51 14.49 -27.72
N CYS A 78 -13.14 15.67 -27.79
CA CYS A 78 -14.56 15.80 -27.48
C CYS A 78 -15.42 15.02 -28.48
N ASN A 79 -16.29 14.14 -27.97
CA ASN A 79 -17.24 13.37 -28.78
C ASN A 79 -18.59 13.31 -28.06
N PRO A 80 -19.64 14.03 -28.49
CA PRO A 80 -20.92 14.08 -27.80
C PRO A 80 -21.71 12.76 -27.83
N ASN A 81 -21.28 11.78 -28.62
CA ASN A 81 -21.84 10.44 -28.61
C ASN A 81 -21.35 9.59 -27.43
N LYS A 82 -20.36 10.06 -26.66
CA LYS A 82 -19.86 9.38 -25.48
C LYS A 82 -20.50 9.97 -24.23
N LEU A 83 -21.14 9.11 -23.44
CA LEU A 83 -21.58 9.44 -22.11
C LEU A 83 -20.35 9.41 -21.18
N LEU A 84 -20.06 10.53 -20.52
CA LEU A 84 -18.87 10.71 -19.70
C LEU A 84 -19.22 10.73 -18.22
N LEU A 85 -18.42 10.04 -17.40
CA LEU A 85 -18.48 10.13 -15.96
C LEU A 85 -18.05 11.53 -15.50
N ASP A 86 -18.66 11.99 -14.42
CA ASP A 86 -18.20 13.17 -13.71
C ASP A 86 -16.87 12.87 -12.99
N PRO A 87 -15.80 13.63 -13.26
CA PRO A 87 -14.52 13.48 -12.53
C PRO A 87 -14.64 13.60 -11.01
N TYR A 88 -15.67 14.29 -10.52
CA TYR A 88 -15.98 14.48 -9.11
C TYR A 88 -17.14 13.60 -8.59
N ALA A 89 -17.51 12.56 -9.34
CA ALA A 89 -18.56 11.64 -8.92
C ALA A 89 -18.20 10.94 -7.60
N LYS A 90 -19.02 11.08 -6.59
CA LYS A 90 -18.84 10.45 -5.27
C LYS A 90 -19.40 9.03 -5.20
N ALA A 91 -20.20 8.64 -6.18
CA ALA A 91 -20.67 7.28 -6.40
C ALA A 91 -20.79 7.03 -7.90
N ILE A 92 -20.45 5.83 -8.30
CA ILE A 92 -20.52 5.36 -9.69
C ILE A 92 -21.21 4.00 -9.68
N GLU A 93 -22.07 3.76 -10.67
CA GLU A 93 -22.92 2.59 -10.82
C GLU A 93 -22.71 1.93 -12.17
N GLY A 94 -22.84 0.61 -12.21
CA GLY A 94 -22.64 -0.19 -13.42
C GLY A 94 -21.19 -0.54 -13.68
N ASN A 95 -20.93 -1.11 -14.85
CA ASN A 95 -19.62 -1.49 -15.36
C ASN A 95 -19.52 -1.15 -16.85
N ILE A 96 -18.32 -1.21 -17.40
CA ILE A 96 -18.13 -1.24 -18.86
C ILE A 96 -18.12 -2.68 -19.34
N ASP A 97 -18.59 -2.90 -20.59
CA ASP A 97 -18.68 -4.23 -21.20
C ASP A 97 -17.72 -4.45 -22.39
N GLY A 98 -16.84 -3.46 -22.67
CA GLY A 98 -15.86 -3.55 -23.75
C GLY A 98 -16.41 -3.26 -25.15
N ASP A 99 -17.65 -2.77 -25.27
CA ASP A 99 -18.28 -2.45 -26.55
C ASP A 99 -17.50 -1.36 -27.33
N GLU A 100 -17.51 -1.44 -28.67
CA GLU A 100 -16.80 -0.48 -29.52
C GLU A 100 -17.31 0.98 -29.39
N SER A 101 -18.54 1.17 -28.90
CA SER A 101 -19.11 2.49 -28.62
C SER A 101 -18.37 3.26 -27.52
N LEU A 102 -17.59 2.57 -26.67
CA LEU A 102 -16.78 3.20 -25.62
C LEU A 102 -15.59 4.01 -26.17
N PHE A 103 -15.22 3.78 -27.43
CA PHE A 103 -14.09 4.44 -28.07
C PHE A 103 -14.56 5.63 -28.90
N SER A 104 -13.88 6.78 -28.81
CA SER A 104 -14.22 7.99 -29.57
C SER A 104 -13.89 7.92 -31.05
N TYR A 105 -13.17 6.90 -31.49
CA TYR A 105 -12.68 6.73 -32.86
C TYR A 105 -13.10 5.35 -33.43
N TRP A 106 -13.10 5.24 -34.76
CA TRP A 106 -13.30 3.97 -35.47
C TRP A 106 -11.96 3.25 -35.63
N PHE A 107 -11.93 1.94 -35.40
CA PHE A 107 -10.76 1.09 -35.64
C PHE A 107 -10.52 0.84 -37.14
N LYS A 108 -10.02 1.87 -37.88
CA LYS A 108 -9.80 1.75 -39.31
C LYS A 108 -8.40 1.27 -39.68
N SER A 109 -7.40 1.68 -38.93
CA SER A 109 -6.00 1.26 -39.08
C SER A 109 -5.29 1.37 -37.72
N PRO A 110 -4.16 0.66 -37.54
CA PRO A 110 -3.36 0.83 -36.34
C PRO A 110 -3.00 2.32 -36.13
N ASP A 111 -3.12 2.77 -34.87
CA ASP A 111 -2.81 4.14 -34.41
C ASP A 111 -3.63 5.28 -35.03
N ASP A 112 -4.60 5.00 -35.92
CA ASP A 112 -5.44 6.04 -36.52
C ASP A 112 -6.70 6.31 -35.68
N THR A 113 -6.68 7.37 -34.90
CA THR A 113 -7.83 7.86 -34.10
C THR A 113 -8.55 9.04 -34.75
N SER A 114 -8.27 9.37 -36.02
CA SER A 114 -8.80 10.56 -36.69
C SER A 114 -10.30 10.50 -37.00
N ALA A 115 -10.83 9.30 -37.26
CA ALA A 115 -12.23 9.11 -37.63
C ALA A 115 -13.10 8.97 -36.37
N MET A 116 -13.90 9.99 -36.10
CA MET A 116 -14.81 10.00 -34.94
C MET A 116 -15.85 8.88 -35.02
N ASN A 117 -16.02 8.11 -33.92
CA ASN A 117 -17.03 7.07 -33.77
C ASN A 117 -18.34 7.70 -33.28
N ASP A 118 -19.41 7.53 -34.02
CA ASP A 118 -20.73 8.09 -33.79
C ASP A 118 -21.70 7.18 -33.02
N LEU A 119 -21.28 5.99 -32.58
CA LEU A 119 -22.06 5.12 -31.71
C LEU A 119 -22.25 5.74 -30.34
N ASP A 120 -23.45 5.58 -29.79
CA ASP A 120 -23.79 6.05 -28.44
C ASP A 120 -23.29 5.07 -27.37
N SER A 121 -22.47 5.53 -26.43
CA SER A 121 -21.90 4.70 -25.37
C SER A 121 -22.79 4.54 -24.13
N ALA A 122 -23.93 5.22 -24.04
CA ALA A 122 -24.72 5.29 -22.80
C ALA A 122 -25.22 3.93 -22.27
N ALA A 123 -25.43 2.95 -23.17
CA ALA A 123 -25.86 1.60 -22.79
C ALA A 123 -24.72 0.72 -22.29
N HIS A 124 -23.46 1.09 -22.56
CA HIS A 124 -22.27 0.25 -22.40
C HIS A 124 -21.28 0.79 -21.35
N THR A 125 -21.61 1.94 -20.73
CA THR A 125 -20.74 2.62 -19.76
C THR A 125 -21.42 2.80 -18.41
N MET A 126 -20.60 3.05 -17.41
CA MET A 126 -21.02 3.40 -16.04
C MET A 126 -21.73 4.77 -16.00
N LYS A 127 -22.46 5.01 -14.94
CA LYS A 127 -23.13 6.28 -14.66
C LYS A 127 -22.72 6.80 -13.28
N SER A 128 -22.53 8.11 -13.17
CA SER A 128 -22.36 8.79 -11.90
C SER A 128 -23.70 8.81 -11.14
N ALA A 129 -23.67 8.79 -9.82
CA ALA A 129 -24.87 8.89 -8.99
C ALA A 129 -24.76 10.02 -7.97
N VAL A 130 -25.86 10.75 -7.77
CA VAL A 130 -25.97 11.77 -6.74
C VAL A 130 -26.08 11.11 -5.39
N ILE A 131 -25.30 11.53 -4.41
CA ILE A 131 -25.35 11.01 -3.03
C ILE A 131 -26.00 12.01 -2.05
N ASN A 132 -26.53 11.48 -0.96
CA ASN A 132 -26.76 12.28 0.23
C ASN A 132 -25.43 12.40 0.99
N PRO A 133 -24.86 13.60 1.20
CA PRO A 133 -23.59 13.75 1.90
C PRO A 133 -23.69 13.45 3.41
N TYR A 134 -24.90 13.47 3.96
CA TYR A 134 -25.09 13.24 5.39
C TYR A 134 -24.81 11.79 5.78
N PHE A 135 -23.98 11.63 6.82
CA PHE A 135 -23.73 10.37 7.49
C PHE A 135 -23.56 10.61 8.98
N ASP A 136 -24.17 9.78 9.81
CA ASP A 136 -24.04 9.90 11.26
C ASP A 136 -22.73 9.28 11.77
N TRP A 137 -21.69 10.10 11.85
CA TRP A 137 -20.43 9.73 12.46
C TRP A 137 -20.50 9.58 13.99
N GLY A 138 -21.53 10.17 14.64
CA GLY A 138 -21.67 10.14 16.11
C GLY A 138 -20.46 10.78 16.80
N ASN A 139 -19.75 9.97 17.59
CA ASN A 139 -18.53 10.38 18.30
C ASN A 139 -17.26 9.77 17.69
N ASP A 140 -17.27 9.47 16.41
CA ASP A 140 -16.10 8.95 15.71
C ASP A 140 -14.91 9.92 15.82
N GLN A 141 -13.71 9.37 16.01
CA GLN A 141 -12.47 10.12 16.08
C GLN A 141 -11.34 9.29 15.45
N HIS A 142 -10.48 9.96 14.70
CA HIS A 142 -9.26 9.34 14.19
C HIS A 142 -8.41 8.80 15.35
N PRO A 143 -7.88 7.58 15.25
CA PRO A 143 -7.03 6.99 16.30
C PRO A 143 -5.71 7.73 16.52
N TYR A 144 -5.17 8.41 15.51
CA TYR A 144 -3.91 9.17 15.54
C TYR A 144 -2.73 8.36 16.08
N ILE A 145 -2.56 7.14 15.62
CA ILE A 145 -1.45 6.27 16.03
C ILE A 145 -0.15 6.83 15.48
N SER A 146 0.85 6.98 16.34
CA SER A 146 2.17 7.48 15.92
C SER A 146 2.81 6.53 14.90
N TYR A 147 3.55 7.06 13.92
CA TYR A 147 4.22 6.24 12.91
C TYR A 147 5.11 5.13 13.49
N HIS A 148 5.83 5.39 14.59
CA HIS A 148 6.69 4.40 15.25
C HIS A 148 5.92 3.28 15.96
N ASP A 149 4.66 3.53 16.34
CA ASP A 149 3.76 2.55 16.96
C ASP A 149 2.91 1.81 15.91
N SER A 150 3.06 2.15 14.62
CA SER A 150 2.27 1.57 13.56
C SER A 150 2.76 0.18 13.16
N VAL A 151 1.83 -0.73 12.97
CA VAL A 151 1.98 -2.03 12.31
C VAL A 151 0.92 -2.08 11.22
N ILE A 152 1.36 -1.98 9.96
CA ILE A 152 0.47 -1.89 8.80
C ILE A 152 0.15 -3.30 8.29
N TYR A 153 -1.10 -3.53 7.93
CA TYR A 153 -1.58 -4.76 7.29
C TYR A 153 -2.19 -4.41 5.94
N GLU A 154 -1.50 -4.76 4.86
CA GLU A 154 -1.98 -4.57 3.50
C GLU A 154 -3.07 -5.60 3.19
N ALA A 155 -4.25 -5.17 2.79
CA ALA A 155 -5.41 -6.03 2.60
C ALA A 155 -6.20 -5.70 1.33
N HIS A 156 -6.70 -6.73 0.68
CA HIS A 156 -7.68 -6.61 -0.40
C HIS A 156 -9.09 -6.83 0.16
N VAL A 157 -10.02 -5.91 -0.11
CA VAL A 157 -11.39 -5.95 0.42
C VAL A 157 -12.05 -7.31 0.16
N ARG A 158 -12.02 -7.78 -1.08
CA ARG A 158 -12.62 -9.06 -1.45
C ARG A 158 -11.80 -10.26 -0.98
N GLY A 159 -10.50 -10.23 -1.23
CA GLY A 159 -9.62 -11.37 -0.96
C GLY A 159 -9.53 -11.76 0.51
N MET A 160 -9.67 -10.80 1.41
CA MET A 160 -9.60 -11.06 2.85
C MET A 160 -10.82 -11.82 3.39
N THR A 161 -12.01 -11.60 2.85
CA THR A 161 -13.23 -12.13 3.48
C THR A 161 -14.01 -13.14 2.64
N ASN A 162 -13.71 -13.25 1.34
CA ASN A 162 -14.52 -14.06 0.41
C ASN A 162 -14.60 -15.54 0.79
N LEU A 163 -13.52 -16.11 1.34
CA LEU A 163 -13.47 -17.48 1.87
C LEU A 163 -13.62 -17.56 3.40
N ASN A 164 -13.91 -16.46 4.08
CA ASN A 164 -14.03 -16.45 5.53
C ASN A 164 -15.43 -16.91 5.96
N MET A 165 -15.50 -18.12 6.53
CA MET A 165 -16.77 -18.74 6.95
C MET A 165 -17.39 -18.08 8.19
N ASP A 166 -16.63 -17.28 8.96
CA ASP A 166 -17.13 -16.53 10.11
C ASP A 166 -17.87 -15.25 9.67
N VAL A 167 -17.75 -14.85 8.39
CA VAL A 167 -18.47 -13.73 7.78
C VAL A 167 -19.73 -14.26 7.07
N PRO A 168 -20.92 -13.65 7.26
CA PRO A 168 -22.13 -14.01 6.55
C PRO A 168 -21.94 -14.01 5.02
N PRO A 169 -22.47 -15.00 4.29
CA PRO A 169 -22.22 -15.16 2.86
C PRO A 169 -22.61 -13.95 1.99
N ASP A 170 -23.64 -13.22 2.38
CA ASP A 170 -24.22 -12.08 1.66
C ASP A 170 -23.37 -10.81 1.74
N ILE A 171 -22.43 -10.75 2.68
CA ILE A 171 -21.51 -9.60 2.84
C ILE A 171 -20.03 -9.96 2.62
N ARG A 172 -19.71 -11.21 2.27
CA ARG A 172 -18.32 -11.60 1.97
C ARG A 172 -17.79 -10.83 0.76
N GLY A 173 -16.54 -10.44 0.81
CA GLY A 173 -15.89 -9.71 -0.26
C GLY A 173 -16.30 -8.24 -0.39
N THR A 174 -16.96 -7.69 0.63
CA THR A 174 -17.46 -6.31 0.64
C THR A 174 -16.92 -5.49 1.81
N TYR A 175 -17.17 -4.17 1.80
CA TYR A 175 -16.82 -3.29 2.93
C TYR A 175 -17.49 -3.74 4.23
N ALA A 176 -18.76 -4.15 4.18
CA ALA A 176 -19.48 -4.68 5.33
C ALA A 176 -18.86 -5.99 5.85
N GLY A 177 -18.40 -6.85 4.94
CA GLY A 177 -17.68 -8.08 5.30
C GLY A 177 -16.35 -7.80 5.97
N LEU A 178 -15.61 -6.80 5.46
CA LEU A 178 -14.33 -6.38 6.04
C LEU A 178 -14.54 -5.75 7.43
N ALA A 179 -15.65 -5.04 7.63
CA ALA A 179 -16.05 -4.45 8.91
C ALA A 179 -16.71 -5.45 9.88
N TYR A 180 -16.85 -6.71 9.49
CA TYR A 180 -17.52 -7.69 10.35
C TYR A 180 -16.73 -7.93 11.64
N PRO A 181 -17.39 -8.05 12.81
CA PRO A 181 -16.70 -8.06 14.12
C PRO A 181 -15.60 -9.10 14.25
N SER A 182 -15.77 -10.30 13.67
CA SER A 182 -14.74 -11.34 13.74
C SER A 182 -13.45 -10.96 12.97
N VAL A 183 -13.57 -10.22 11.87
CA VAL A 183 -12.43 -9.74 11.07
C VAL A 183 -11.67 -8.66 11.83
N ILE A 184 -12.37 -7.69 12.38
CA ILE A 184 -11.79 -6.61 13.19
C ILE A 184 -11.10 -7.20 14.43
N GLU A 185 -11.76 -8.12 15.12
CA GLU A 185 -11.20 -8.78 16.31
C GLU A 185 -9.95 -9.61 15.96
N TYR A 186 -9.94 -10.27 14.81
CA TYR A 186 -8.78 -10.99 14.31
C TYR A 186 -7.57 -10.06 14.15
N LEU A 187 -7.72 -8.94 13.44
CA LEU A 187 -6.65 -7.97 13.23
C LEU A 187 -6.17 -7.35 14.55
N LYS A 188 -7.10 -7.05 15.45
CA LYS A 188 -6.78 -6.53 16.79
C LYS A 188 -6.00 -7.52 17.62
N LYS A 189 -6.38 -8.81 17.62
CA LYS A 189 -5.64 -9.89 18.31
C LYS A 189 -4.28 -10.13 17.71
N LEU A 190 -4.14 -9.99 16.39
CA LEU A 190 -2.86 -10.07 15.72
C LEU A 190 -1.92 -8.95 16.18
N GLY A 191 -2.45 -7.77 16.54
CA GLY A 191 -1.72 -6.59 16.95
C GLY A 191 -1.56 -5.53 15.84
N VAL A 192 -2.36 -5.64 14.77
CA VAL A 192 -2.41 -4.65 13.70
C VAL A 192 -2.96 -3.33 14.22
N THR A 193 -2.34 -2.22 13.81
CA THR A 193 -2.76 -0.87 14.19
C THR A 193 -3.33 -0.06 13.04
N ALA A 194 -3.02 -0.43 11.81
CA ALA A 194 -3.56 0.20 10.61
C ALA A 194 -3.80 -0.84 9.52
N ILE A 195 -4.97 -0.79 8.88
CA ILE A 195 -5.23 -1.54 7.66
C ILE A 195 -4.96 -0.64 6.45
N GLU A 196 -4.13 -1.10 5.51
CA GLU A 196 -3.89 -0.45 4.23
C GLU A 196 -4.68 -1.21 3.16
N LEU A 197 -5.69 -0.56 2.61
CA LEU A 197 -6.56 -1.17 1.61
C LEU A 197 -5.97 -0.97 0.21
N MET A 198 -5.74 -2.07 -0.51
CA MET A 198 -5.50 -2.04 -1.95
C MET A 198 -6.59 -1.21 -2.64
N PRO A 199 -6.38 -0.72 -3.89
CA PRO A 199 -7.22 0.32 -4.47
C PRO A 199 -8.72 0.08 -4.32
N ILE A 200 -9.39 1.04 -3.70
CA ILE A 200 -10.85 1.05 -3.51
C ILE A 200 -11.54 2.20 -4.23
N HIS A 201 -10.79 3.09 -4.87
CA HIS A 201 -11.40 4.03 -5.80
C HIS A 201 -12.04 3.26 -6.95
N GLN A 202 -13.16 3.79 -7.51
CA GLN A 202 -13.81 3.12 -8.63
C GLN A 202 -12.82 2.87 -9.77
N PHE A 203 -12.60 1.61 -10.09
CA PHE A 203 -11.75 1.17 -11.19
C PHE A 203 -12.52 0.37 -12.23
N VAL A 204 -11.90 0.06 -13.34
CA VAL A 204 -12.50 -0.62 -14.49
C VAL A 204 -11.79 -1.93 -14.79
N ASN A 205 -12.53 -2.90 -15.27
CA ASN A 205 -11.96 -4.10 -15.88
C ASN A 205 -11.49 -3.80 -17.29
N ASP A 206 -10.26 -4.19 -17.62
CA ASP A 206 -9.70 -4.05 -18.95
C ASP A 206 -10.40 -4.97 -19.94
N SER A 207 -10.66 -4.48 -21.15
CA SER A 207 -11.33 -5.27 -22.21
C SER A 207 -10.59 -6.56 -22.52
N PHE A 208 -9.25 -6.53 -22.56
CA PHE A 208 -8.44 -7.72 -22.84
C PHE A 208 -8.52 -8.78 -21.71
N LEU A 209 -8.80 -8.39 -20.47
CA LEU A 209 -9.08 -9.32 -19.37
C LEU A 209 -10.46 -9.93 -19.51
N GLN A 210 -11.46 -9.10 -19.84
CA GLN A 210 -12.84 -9.58 -20.07
C GLN A 210 -12.91 -10.59 -21.21
N GLU A 211 -12.17 -10.39 -22.32
CA GLU A 211 -12.04 -11.32 -23.43
C GLU A 211 -11.48 -12.69 -23.01
N LYS A 212 -10.62 -12.70 -21.98
CA LYS A 212 -10.04 -13.91 -21.38
C LYS A 212 -10.91 -14.52 -20.28
N GLY A 213 -12.01 -13.88 -19.91
CA GLY A 213 -12.85 -14.28 -18.76
C GLY A 213 -12.17 -13.99 -17.41
N LEU A 214 -11.23 -13.05 -17.37
CA LEU A 214 -10.52 -12.58 -16.19
C LEU A 214 -11.06 -11.22 -15.74
N SER A 215 -10.71 -10.80 -14.53
CA SER A 215 -11.10 -9.51 -13.96
C SER A 215 -9.89 -8.81 -13.35
N ASN A 216 -9.84 -7.49 -13.43
CA ASN A 216 -8.86 -6.72 -12.67
C ASN A 216 -9.16 -6.87 -11.17
N TYR A 217 -8.32 -7.63 -10.48
CA TYR A 217 -8.49 -7.93 -9.06
C TYR A 217 -7.81 -6.87 -8.18
N TRP A 218 -6.61 -6.41 -8.53
CA TRP A 218 -5.89 -5.46 -7.68
C TRP A 218 -6.51 -4.06 -7.67
N GLY A 219 -7.10 -3.61 -8.78
CA GLY A 219 -7.76 -2.32 -8.86
C GLY A 219 -6.89 -1.13 -9.30
N TYR A 220 -5.66 -1.36 -9.77
CA TYR A 220 -4.78 -0.29 -10.28
C TYR A 220 -5.19 0.18 -11.69
N ASN A 221 -6.47 0.44 -11.88
CA ASN A 221 -7.05 0.94 -13.13
C ASN A 221 -8.20 1.91 -12.83
N THR A 222 -7.88 2.94 -12.05
CA THR A 222 -8.85 3.89 -11.48
C THR A 222 -9.46 4.81 -12.53
N ILE A 223 -10.76 5.11 -12.39
CA ILE A 223 -11.49 6.12 -13.16
C ILE A 223 -12.23 7.14 -12.28
N GLY A 224 -12.67 6.75 -11.08
CA GLY A 224 -13.44 7.60 -10.17
C GLY A 224 -12.71 7.88 -8.86
N PHE A 225 -12.03 9.02 -8.77
CA PHE A 225 -11.17 9.36 -7.63
C PHE A 225 -11.93 9.69 -6.33
N PHE A 226 -13.24 9.91 -6.38
CA PHE A 226 -14.06 10.23 -5.20
C PHE A 226 -15.03 9.10 -4.83
N ALA A 227 -15.17 8.09 -5.68
CA ALA A 227 -16.16 7.04 -5.51
C ALA A 227 -15.53 5.75 -4.97
N PRO A 228 -16.06 5.15 -3.89
CA PRO A 228 -15.72 3.79 -3.50
C PRO A 228 -16.15 2.81 -4.60
N HIS A 229 -15.31 1.80 -4.85
CA HIS A 229 -15.58 0.79 -5.87
C HIS A 229 -16.90 0.06 -5.61
N ASN A 230 -17.82 0.12 -6.57
CA ASN A 230 -19.20 -0.33 -6.42
C ASN A 230 -19.32 -1.84 -6.17
N ALA A 231 -18.43 -2.65 -6.78
CA ALA A 231 -18.44 -4.12 -6.61
C ALA A 231 -18.00 -4.60 -5.21
N TYR A 232 -17.54 -3.69 -4.34
CA TYR A 232 -17.21 -4.00 -2.94
C TYR A 232 -18.34 -3.62 -1.97
N SER A 233 -19.52 -3.28 -2.48
CA SER A 233 -20.69 -2.96 -1.65
C SER A 233 -21.68 -4.10 -1.63
N SER A 234 -22.24 -4.40 -0.45
CA SER A 234 -23.39 -5.26 -0.22
C SER A 234 -24.70 -4.49 -0.05
N SER A 235 -24.64 -3.17 0.09
CA SER A 235 -25.78 -2.32 0.44
C SER A 235 -26.65 -1.93 -0.77
N GLY A 236 -26.29 -2.38 -1.98
CA GLY A 236 -27.03 -2.09 -3.20
C GLY A 236 -26.46 -0.96 -4.03
N GLU A 237 -27.30 -0.38 -4.86
CA GLU A 237 -26.98 0.61 -5.90
C GLU A 237 -27.32 2.03 -5.43
N ARG A 238 -27.08 3.01 -6.30
CA ARG A 238 -27.50 4.41 -6.14
C ARG A 238 -26.75 5.21 -5.06
N GLY A 239 -25.48 4.85 -4.80
CA GLY A 239 -24.62 5.58 -3.87
C GLY A 239 -24.55 4.99 -2.46
N GLU A 240 -25.25 3.89 -2.18
CA GLU A 240 -25.21 3.22 -0.86
C GLU A 240 -23.82 2.69 -0.50
N GLN A 241 -22.94 2.39 -1.47
CA GLN A 241 -21.54 2.03 -1.23
C GLN A 241 -20.79 3.08 -0.40
N VAL A 242 -21.15 4.35 -0.51
CA VAL A 242 -20.53 5.43 0.27
C VAL A 242 -20.81 5.26 1.76
N ASN A 243 -22.07 4.97 2.12
CA ASN A 243 -22.49 4.75 3.50
C ASN A 243 -21.88 3.46 4.08
N GLU A 244 -21.77 2.41 3.26
CA GLU A 244 -21.16 1.15 3.68
C GLU A 244 -19.67 1.34 3.97
N PHE A 245 -18.94 2.04 3.09
CA PHE A 245 -17.54 2.37 3.32
C PHE A 245 -17.35 3.23 4.59
N LYS A 246 -18.14 4.30 4.78
CA LYS A 246 -18.11 5.13 5.99
C LYS A 246 -18.37 4.30 7.26
N SER A 247 -19.31 3.35 7.19
CA SER A 247 -19.61 2.44 8.30
C SER A 247 -18.42 1.52 8.62
N MET A 248 -17.70 1.06 7.59
CA MET A 248 -16.47 0.29 7.76
C MET A 248 -15.39 1.11 8.48
N VAL A 249 -15.08 2.31 8.01
CA VAL A 249 -14.08 3.19 8.66
C VAL A 249 -14.44 3.43 10.12
N LYS A 250 -15.69 3.80 10.40
CA LYS A 250 -16.20 4.00 11.77
C LYS A 250 -15.98 2.76 12.66
N ALA A 251 -16.17 1.55 12.13
CA ALA A 251 -15.96 0.31 12.86
C ALA A 251 -14.48 0.08 13.20
N TYR A 252 -13.57 0.37 12.26
CA TYR A 252 -12.12 0.28 12.49
C TYR A 252 -11.65 1.31 13.53
N HIS A 253 -12.09 2.57 13.43
CA HIS A 253 -11.79 3.61 14.42
C HIS A 253 -12.28 3.22 15.83
N HIS A 254 -13.48 2.66 15.91
CA HIS A 254 -14.02 2.19 17.20
C HIS A 254 -13.18 1.06 17.82
N ALA A 255 -12.52 0.28 17.00
CA ALA A 255 -11.57 -0.76 17.44
C ALA A 255 -10.17 -0.21 17.76
N GLY A 256 -9.90 1.08 17.49
CA GLY A 256 -8.61 1.75 17.68
C GLY A 256 -7.62 1.47 16.55
N MET A 257 -8.09 1.19 15.34
CA MET A 257 -7.27 0.94 14.15
C MET A 257 -7.51 2.01 13.09
N GLU A 258 -6.44 2.41 12.40
CA GLU A 258 -6.46 3.36 11.28
C GLU A 258 -6.79 2.67 9.96
N VAL A 259 -7.34 3.44 9.02
CA VAL A 259 -7.61 3.01 7.64
C VAL A 259 -6.77 3.85 6.68
N ILE A 260 -5.89 3.21 5.94
CA ILE A 260 -5.02 3.80 4.92
C ILE A 260 -5.51 3.32 3.56
N LEU A 261 -5.55 4.21 2.57
CA LEU A 261 -5.94 3.86 1.20
C LEU A 261 -4.74 3.84 0.27
N ASP A 262 -4.63 2.77 -0.51
CA ASP A 262 -3.76 2.76 -1.68
C ASP A 262 -4.45 3.49 -2.83
N VAL A 263 -3.82 4.58 -3.30
CA VAL A 263 -4.43 5.51 -4.25
C VAL A 263 -3.61 5.66 -5.53
N VAL A 264 -4.31 5.62 -6.66
CA VAL A 264 -3.72 5.67 -8.00
C VAL A 264 -4.08 7.00 -8.64
N TYR A 265 -3.25 8.03 -8.44
CA TYR A 265 -3.43 9.35 -9.06
C TYR A 265 -2.47 9.61 -10.22
N ASN A 266 -1.58 8.67 -10.49
CA ASN A 266 -0.56 8.84 -11.53
C ASN A 266 -1.11 8.60 -12.94
N HIS A 267 -2.13 7.76 -13.10
CA HIS A 267 -2.78 7.42 -14.38
C HIS A 267 -4.28 7.15 -14.21
N THR A 268 -4.97 6.88 -15.30
CA THR A 268 -6.40 6.48 -15.29
C THR A 268 -6.65 5.28 -16.20
N ALA A 269 -7.83 4.67 -16.02
CA ALA A 269 -8.32 3.55 -16.81
C ALA A 269 -8.58 3.86 -18.30
N GLU A 270 -8.46 5.11 -18.73
CA GLU A 270 -8.64 5.48 -20.14
C GLU A 270 -7.45 5.05 -21.03
N GLY A 271 -6.37 4.49 -20.45
CA GLY A 271 -5.23 3.92 -21.18
C GLY A 271 -4.54 4.92 -22.10
N ASN A 272 -3.91 4.45 -23.18
CA ASN A 272 -3.24 5.28 -24.16
C ASN A 272 -4.22 5.97 -25.13
N HIS A 273 -3.71 6.56 -26.22
CA HIS A 273 -4.52 7.22 -27.25
C HIS A 273 -5.55 6.29 -27.92
N MET A 274 -5.32 4.98 -27.86
CA MET A 274 -6.22 3.93 -28.36
C MET A 274 -7.17 3.38 -27.27
N GLY A 275 -7.11 3.87 -26.05
CA GLY A 275 -7.99 3.44 -24.96
C GLY A 275 -9.40 4.06 -25.01
N PRO A 276 -10.33 3.60 -24.19
CA PRO A 276 -11.71 4.08 -24.18
C PRO A 276 -11.82 5.54 -23.75
N THR A 277 -12.97 6.15 -24.01
CA THR A 277 -13.34 7.51 -23.60
C THR A 277 -14.46 7.41 -22.57
N LEU A 278 -14.11 7.53 -21.29
CA LEU A 278 -15.01 7.28 -20.18
C LEU A 278 -15.32 8.55 -19.36
N SER A 279 -14.36 9.49 -19.28
CA SER A 279 -14.43 10.71 -18.48
C SER A 279 -13.50 11.79 -19.03
N PHE A 280 -12.27 11.86 -18.53
CA PHE A 280 -11.29 12.95 -18.73
C PHE A 280 -10.96 13.22 -20.19
N LYS A 281 -10.76 12.16 -21.00
CA LYS A 281 -10.47 12.29 -22.44
C LYS A 281 -11.53 13.07 -23.18
N GLY A 282 -12.79 12.75 -22.94
CA GLY A 282 -13.93 13.37 -23.61
C GLY A 282 -14.28 14.74 -23.05
N ILE A 283 -13.93 15.03 -21.80
CA ILE A 283 -14.23 16.30 -21.13
C ILE A 283 -13.20 17.36 -21.50
N ASP A 284 -11.91 17.09 -21.26
CA ASP A 284 -10.81 18.01 -21.57
C ASP A 284 -9.46 17.27 -21.53
N ASN A 285 -9.16 16.54 -22.58
CA ASN A 285 -8.00 15.65 -22.65
C ASN A 285 -6.68 16.34 -22.28
N ALA A 286 -6.41 17.50 -22.86
CA ALA A 286 -5.14 18.22 -22.68
C ALA A 286 -4.99 18.90 -21.32
N SER A 287 -6.09 19.12 -20.59
CA SER A 287 -6.05 19.68 -19.23
C SER A 287 -5.73 18.61 -18.17
N TYR A 288 -6.06 17.34 -18.44
CA TYR A 288 -5.86 16.25 -17.48
C TYR A 288 -4.66 15.37 -17.79
N TYR A 289 -4.40 15.06 -19.07
CA TYR A 289 -3.33 14.15 -19.47
C TYR A 289 -2.07 14.86 -19.93
N ARG A 290 -0.94 14.25 -19.63
CA ARG A 290 0.35 14.69 -20.13
C ARG A 290 0.57 14.17 -21.55
N LEU A 291 0.51 15.06 -22.52
CA LEU A 291 0.73 14.75 -23.92
C LEU A 291 2.22 14.83 -24.27
N VAL A 292 2.64 14.09 -25.31
CA VAL A 292 4.00 14.14 -25.83
C VAL A 292 4.22 15.47 -26.54
N GLU A 293 5.29 16.18 -26.21
CA GLU A 293 5.65 17.45 -26.85
C GLU A 293 6.00 17.23 -28.31
N GLY A 294 5.31 17.96 -29.21
CA GLY A 294 5.46 17.81 -30.64
C GLY A 294 4.68 16.65 -31.29
N ASP A 295 4.02 15.81 -30.45
CA ASP A 295 3.17 14.70 -30.89
C ASP A 295 1.99 14.52 -29.94
N GLN A 296 1.07 15.48 -29.96
CA GLN A 296 -0.04 15.57 -29.02
C GLN A 296 -1.11 14.47 -29.17
N GLN A 297 -1.01 13.64 -30.18
CA GLN A 297 -1.83 12.44 -30.31
C GLN A 297 -1.54 11.44 -29.19
N HIS A 298 -0.27 11.34 -28.77
CA HIS A 298 0.21 10.35 -27.80
C HIS A 298 0.38 10.93 -26.40
N TYR A 299 0.33 10.06 -25.41
CA TYR A 299 0.54 10.41 -24.00
C TYR A 299 1.98 10.13 -23.56
N PHE A 300 2.52 11.02 -22.77
CA PHE A 300 3.76 10.75 -22.04
C PHE A 300 3.44 9.77 -20.90
N ASP A 301 4.09 8.62 -20.91
CA ASP A 301 3.82 7.53 -19.97
C ASP A 301 5.07 7.14 -19.20
N THR A 302 5.01 7.19 -17.87
CA THR A 302 6.00 6.67 -16.94
C THR A 302 5.42 5.60 -16.02
N THR A 303 4.18 5.17 -16.29
CA THR A 303 3.43 4.23 -15.45
C THR A 303 3.38 2.82 -16.04
N GLY A 304 3.55 2.69 -17.36
CA GLY A 304 3.38 1.43 -18.09
C GLY A 304 1.92 1.11 -18.43
N THR A 305 0.98 2.00 -18.10
CA THR A 305 -0.46 1.78 -18.33
C THR A 305 -0.99 2.54 -19.55
N GLY A 306 -0.16 3.39 -20.15
CA GLY A 306 -0.45 4.10 -21.40
C GLY A 306 -0.73 5.60 -21.22
N ASN A 307 -0.87 6.11 -20.01
CA ASN A 307 -1.02 7.54 -19.75
C ASN A 307 -0.42 7.97 -18.42
N SER A 308 -0.15 9.26 -18.28
CA SER A 308 0.13 9.91 -17.00
C SER A 308 -0.69 11.19 -16.88
N LEU A 309 -1.17 11.51 -15.69
CA LEU A 309 -1.84 12.78 -15.44
C LEU A 309 -0.85 13.95 -15.49
N LEU A 310 -1.36 15.14 -15.86
CA LEU A 310 -0.56 16.35 -16.04
C LEU A 310 -0.34 17.08 -14.71
N MET A 311 0.72 16.78 -13.99
CA MET A 311 1.04 17.37 -12.67
C MET A 311 1.41 18.87 -12.72
N ARG A 312 1.39 19.50 -13.89
CA ARG A 312 1.51 20.97 -14.05
C ARG A 312 0.16 21.65 -14.27
N SER A 313 -0.88 20.88 -14.53
CA SER A 313 -2.23 21.42 -14.67
C SER A 313 -2.80 21.82 -13.31
N PRO A 314 -3.21 23.08 -13.12
CA PRO A 314 -3.88 23.48 -11.88
C PRO A 314 -5.15 22.66 -11.61
N HIS A 315 -5.85 22.23 -12.67
CA HIS A 315 -7.11 21.50 -12.55
C HIS A 315 -6.90 20.02 -12.24
N ALA A 316 -5.83 19.39 -12.75
CA ALA A 316 -5.44 18.04 -12.34
C ALA A 316 -4.96 18.02 -10.88
N LEU A 317 -4.14 19.01 -10.48
CA LEU A 317 -3.73 19.16 -9.08
C LEU A 317 -4.92 19.44 -8.16
N GLN A 318 -5.86 20.31 -8.58
CA GLN A 318 -7.09 20.56 -7.82
C GLN A 318 -7.91 19.30 -7.66
N LEU A 319 -8.13 18.53 -8.72
CA LEU A 319 -8.86 17.26 -8.67
C LEU A 319 -8.26 16.31 -7.62
N ILE A 320 -6.94 16.13 -7.64
CA ILE A 320 -6.23 15.24 -6.71
C ILE A 320 -6.33 15.75 -5.27
N THR A 321 -6.08 17.03 -5.04
CA THR A 321 -6.13 17.60 -3.68
C THR A 321 -7.54 17.65 -3.11
N ASP A 322 -8.54 17.95 -3.93
CA ASP A 322 -9.94 17.89 -3.52
C ASP A 322 -10.37 16.44 -3.19
N SER A 323 -9.88 15.46 -3.96
CA SER A 323 -10.10 14.04 -3.66
C SER A 323 -9.46 13.64 -2.33
N LEU A 324 -8.19 13.95 -2.11
CA LEU A 324 -7.50 13.66 -0.85
C LEU A 324 -8.21 14.29 0.36
N ARG A 325 -8.62 15.56 0.25
CA ARG A 325 -9.40 16.23 1.32
C ARG A 325 -10.74 15.54 1.56
N TYR A 326 -11.45 15.17 0.50
CA TYR A 326 -12.73 14.46 0.60
C TYR A 326 -12.58 13.14 1.37
N TRP A 327 -11.56 12.35 1.03
CA TRP A 327 -11.31 11.07 1.72
C TRP A 327 -10.95 11.27 3.20
N VAL A 328 -10.25 12.35 3.55
CA VAL A 328 -9.95 12.67 4.97
C VAL A 328 -11.14 13.25 5.70
N THR A 329 -11.83 14.25 5.12
CA THR A 329 -12.85 15.02 5.86
C THR A 329 -14.24 14.42 5.84
N GLU A 330 -14.60 13.71 4.75
CA GLU A 330 -15.91 13.13 4.56
C GLU A 330 -15.95 11.62 4.78
N MET A 331 -14.86 10.95 4.40
CA MET A 331 -14.74 9.50 4.48
C MET A 331 -13.91 9.04 5.69
N HIS A 332 -13.30 9.99 6.42
CA HIS A 332 -12.51 9.81 7.66
C HIS A 332 -11.32 8.85 7.55
N VAL A 333 -10.65 8.76 6.39
CA VAL A 333 -9.46 7.93 6.26
C VAL A 333 -8.24 8.57 6.95
N ASP A 334 -7.30 7.75 7.44
CA ASP A 334 -6.16 8.15 8.28
C ASP A 334 -4.85 8.28 7.50
N GLY A 335 -4.86 7.93 6.22
CA GLY A 335 -3.65 8.03 5.40
C GLY A 335 -3.83 7.51 3.99
N PHE A 336 -2.75 7.69 3.22
CA PHE A 336 -2.67 7.27 1.83
C PHE A 336 -1.32 6.62 1.53
N ARG A 337 -1.35 5.55 0.76
CA ARG A 337 -0.19 5.02 0.03
C ARG A 337 -0.37 5.41 -1.44
N PHE A 338 0.59 6.13 -1.99
CA PHE A 338 0.53 6.63 -3.37
C PHE A 338 1.25 5.66 -4.30
N ASP A 339 0.48 5.05 -5.19
CA ASP A 339 1.00 4.22 -6.28
C ASP A 339 1.90 5.03 -7.21
N LEU A 340 3.04 4.46 -7.61
CA LEU A 340 4.05 5.09 -8.47
C LEU A 340 4.26 6.59 -8.16
N ALA A 341 4.50 6.91 -6.89
CA ALA A 341 4.51 8.29 -6.41
C ALA A 341 5.59 9.16 -7.07
N ALA A 342 6.64 8.56 -7.64
CA ALA A 342 7.64 9.28 -8.43
C ALA A 342 7.04 9.95 -9.67
N THR A 343 6.02 9.35 -10.31
CA THR A 343 5.29 9.96 -11.45
C THR A 343 4.60 11.26 -11.05
N LEU A 344 4.03 11.35 -9.85
CA LEU A 344 3.36 12.56 -9.35
C LEU A 344 4.34 13.73 -9.11
N ALA A 345 5.61 13.42 -8.92
CA ALA A 345 6.68 14.39 -8.77
C ALA A 345 7.31 14.86 -10.10
N ARG A 346 6.84 14.33 -11.24
CA ARG A 346 7.39 14.67 -12.56
C ARG A 346 6.66 15.85 -13.18
N GLN A 347 7.10 17.07 -12.87
CA GLN A 347 6.61 18.26 -13.59
C GLN A 347 7.12 18.30 -15.03
N PHE A 348 8.38 17.89 -15.23
CA PHE A 348 9.03 17.71 -16.52
C PHE A 348 9.43 16.24 -16.71
N GLN A 349 10.58 15.95 -17.25
CA GLN A 349 11.03 14.58 -17.48
C GLN A 349 11.58 13.94 -16.19
N GLU A 350 12.25 14.71 -15.35
CA GLU A 350 12.89 14.24 -14.13
C GLU A 350 11.94 14.33 -12.92
N VAL A 351 12.20 13.51 -11.91
CA VAL A 351 11.53 13.57 -10.61
C VAL A 351 12.05 14.79 -9.85
N ASP A 352 11.15 15.67 -9.42
CA ASP A 352 11.46 16.89 -8.68
C ASP A 352 10.86 16.85 -7.28
N LYS A 353 11.74 16.89 -6.25
CA LYS A 353 11.35 16.93 -4.84
C LYS A 353 10.61 18.22 -4.43
N LEU A 354 10.75 19.28 -5.22
CA LEU A 354 10.07 20.57 -5.04
C LEU A 354 8.92 20.72 -6.05
N SER A 355 8.35 19.61 -6.48
CA SER A 355 7.20 19.65 -7.39
C SER A 355 5.98 20.28 -6.74
N ALA A 356 5.14 20.91 -7.54
CA ALA A 356 3.90 21.52 -7.07
C ALA A 356 3.00 20.53 -6.33
N PHE A 357 3.03 19.25 -6.69
CA PHE A 357 2.29 18.21 -5.98
C PHE A 357 2.74 18.09 -4.51
N PHE A 358 4.04 17.96 -4.26
CA PHE A 358 4.54 17.85 -2.90
C PHE A 358 4.32 19.12 -2.09
N ASP A 359 4.59 20.30 -2.69
CA ASP A 359 4.37 21.58 -2.01
C ASP A 359 2.91 21.75 -1.57
N ILE A 360 1.95 21.39 -2.44
CA ILE A 360 0.53 21.49 -2.13
C ILE A 360 0.15 20.50 -1.03
N VAL A 361 0.58 19.26 -1.09
CA VAL A 361 0.27 18.23 -0.10
C VAL A 361 0.87 18.57 1.27
N GLU A 362 2.13 19.02 1.31
CA GLU A 362 2.80 19.33 2.57
C GLU A 362 2.23 20.57 3.28
N GLN A 363 1.81 21.59 2.53
CA GLN A 363 1.24 22.81 3.11
C GLN A 363 -0.24 22.68 3.48
N ASP A 364 -0.94 21.67 2.96
CA ASP A 364 -2.38 21.51 3.20
C ASP A 364 -2.65 21.14 4.66
N PRO A 365 -3.48 21.93 5.39
CA PRO A 365 -3.70 21.71 6.83
C PRO A 365 -4.52 20.46 7.16
N ILE A 366 -5.09 19.81 6.17
CA ILE A 366 -5.87 18.56 6.30
C ILE A 366 -5.01 17.38 5.88
N ILE A 367 -4.50 17.40 4.65
CA ILE A 367 -3.77 16.27 4.07
C ILE A 367 -2.44 16.03 4.80
N SER A 368 -1.73 17.08 5.21
CA SER A 368 -0.44 16.96 5.93
C SER A 368 -0.54 16.33 7.33
N ARG A 369 -1.74 16.09 7.84
CA ARG A 369 -1.95 15.51 9.19
C ARG A 369 -2.16 14.01 9.19
N VAL A 370 -2.45 13.42 8.04
CA VAL A 370 -2.65 11.98 7.89
C VAL A 370 -1.36 11.29 7.45
N LYS A 371 -1.31 9.97 7.48
CA LYS A 371 -0.15 9.21 7.03
C LYS A 371 0.03 9.34 5.52
N LEU A 372 1.24 9.72 5.09
CA LEU A 372 1.61 9.83 3.68
C LEU A 372 2.72 8.82 3.40
N ILE A 373 2.43 7.84 2.58
CA ILE A 373 3.32 6.74 2.23
C ILE A 373 3.51 6.75 0.72
N ALA A 374 4.76 6.74 0.27
CA ALA A 374 5.06 6.68 -1.15
C ALA A 374 5.49 5.28 -1.57
N GLU A 375 5.02 4.84 -2.73
CA GLU A 375 5.77 3.90 -3.54
C GLU A 375 6.82 4.69 -4.29
N PRO A 376 8.12 4.60 -3.90
CA PRO A 376 9.12 5.57 -4.32
C PRO A 376 9.79 5.20 -5.64
N TRP A 377 9.03 4.74 -6.64
CA TRP A 377 9.52 4.45 -7.99
C TRP A 377 8.47 4.70 -9.05
N ASP A 378 8.91 4.69 -10.31
CA ASP A 378 8.11 4.57 -11.52
C ASP A 378 8.97 3.94 -12.64
N LEU A 379 8.39 3.75 -13.83
CA LEU A 379 9.09 3.12 -14.97
C LEU A 379 9.91 4.10 -15.82
N GLY A 380 9.87 5.39 -15.53
CA GLY A 380 10.62 6.42 -16.23
C GLY A 380 12.11 6.44 -15.89
N SER A 381 12.90 7.14 -16.69
CA SER A 381 14.32 7.33 -16.39
C SER A 381 14.51 7.99 -15.03
N GLY A 382 15.44 7.45 -14.22
CA GLY A 382 15.68 7.93 -12.85
C GLY A 382 14.48 7.71 -11.90
N GLY A 383 13.58 6.79 -12.21
CA GLY A 383 12.34 6.57 -11.47
C GLY A 383 12.50 6.00 -10.06
N TYR A 384 13.59 5.27 -9.77
CA TYR A 384 13.82 4.69 -8.43
C TYR A 384 14.34 5.75 -7.46
N GLN A 385 13.49 6.17 -6.51
CA GLN A 385 13.67 7.35 -5.66
C GLN A 385 13.68 7.02 -4.14
N VAL A 386 13.99 5.79 -3.74
CA VAL A 386 14.07 5.42 -2.31
C VAL A 386 15.07 6.33 -1.58
N GLY A 387 14.64 6.97 -0.50
CA GLY A 387 15.38 8.02 0.23
C GLY A 387 15.19 9.42 -0.35
N GLY A 388 14.39 9.56 -1.42
CA GLY A 388 14.24 10.79 -2.20
C GLY A 388 13.04 11.67 -1.85
N PHE A 389 12.09 11.20 -1.09
CA PHE A 389 10.83 11.92 -0.80
C PHE A 389 10.98 12.97 0.32
N PRO A 390 10.01 13.91 0.44
CA PRO A 390 10.02 14.92 1.49
C PRO A 390 10.02 14.36 2.91
N SER A 391 10.37 15.18 3.90
CA SER A 391 10.61 14.71 5.27
C SER A 391 9.37 14.23 6.02
N SER A 392 8.19 14.67 5.62
CA SER A 392 6.88 14.26 6.17
C SER A 392 6.39 12.90 5.66
N TRP A 393 6.99 12.37 4.59
CA TRP A 393 6.58 11.14 3.95
C TRP A 393 7.32 9.92 4.49
N SER A 394 6.63 8.79 4.54
CA SER A 394 7.25 7.47 4.61
C SER A 394 7.32 6.85 3.22
N GLU A 395 8.17 5.86 3.04
CA GLU A 395 8.40 5.21 1.74
C GLU A 395 8.40 3.68 1.89
N TRP A 396 7.81 2.99 0.96
CA TRP A 396 8.05 1.56 0.81
C TRP A 396 9.52 1.32 0.50
N ASN A 397 10.23 0.66 1.41
CA ASN A 397 11.68 0.46 1.29
C ASN A 397 12.00 -0.83 0.51
N GLY A 398 12.09 -0.71 -0.82
CA GLY A 398 12.46 -1.84 -1.68
C GLY A 398 13.88 -2.38 -1.39
N ARG A 399 14.82 -1.55 -0.91
CA ARG A 399 16.15 -2.02 -0.50
C ARG A 399 16.07 -2.89 0.75
N TYR A 400 15.19 -2.56 1.70
CA TYR A 400 14.94 -3.40 2.86
C TYR A 400 14.46 -4.79 2.42
N ARG A 401 13.42 -4.84 1.60
CA ARG A 401 12.86 -6.08 1.04
C ARG A 401 13.95 -6.96 0.41
N ASP A 402 14.70 -6.38 -0.50
CA ASP A 402 15.69 -7.11 -1.29
C ASP A 402 16.85 -7.62 -0.43
N THR A 403 17.36 -6.77 0.47
CA THR A 403 18.47 -7.13 1.37
C THR A 403 18.07 -8.23 2.35
N VAL A 404 16.87 -8.17 2.94
CA VAL A 404 16.43 -9.21 3.88
C VAL A 404 16.23 -10.56 3.17
N ARG A 405 15.64 -10.55 1.98
CA ARG A 405 15.52 -11.76 1.15
C ARG A 405 16.90 -12.35 0.82
N ASP A 406 17.85 -11.51 0.40
CA ASP A 406 19.20 -11.93 0.06
C ASP A 406 19.97 -12.48 1.26
N PHE A 407 19.85 -11.87 2.44
CA PHE A 407 20.49 -12.35 3.65
C PHE A 407 20.00 -13.76 4.02
N TRP A 408 18.70 -13.99 4.10
CA TRP A 408 18.14 -15.27 4.52
C TRP A 408 18.35 -16.41 3.50
N ARG A 409 18.64 -16.11 2.25
CA ARG A 409 19.10 -17.09 1.25
C ARG A 409 20.62 -17.19 1.16
N SER A 410 21.35 -16.55 2.07
CA SER A 410 22.83 -16.58 2.20
C SER A 410 23.56 -16.06 0.95
N GLN A 411 23.12 -14.92 0.41
CA GLN A 411 23.87 -14.23 -0.64
C GLN A 411 25.14 -13.59 -0.06
N PRO A 412 26.31 -13.78 -0.71
CA PRO A 412 27.55 -13.16 -0.27
C PRO A 412 27.47 -11.64 -0.17
N SER A 413 28.25 -11.04 0.72
CA SER A 413 28.40 -9.59 0.90
C SER A 413 27.15 -8.84 1.33
N THR A 414 26.16 -9.52 1.94
CA THR A 414 24.89 -8.88 2.37
C THR A 414 24.94 -8.32 3.79
N LEU A 415 25.86 -8.77 4.64
CA LEU A 415 25.83 -8.50 6.09
C LEU A 415 25.86 -7.00 6.44
N PRO A 416 26.72 -6.14 5.86
CA PRO A 416 26.75 -4.72 6.20
C PRO A 416 25.46 -3.99 5.81
N GLU A 417 24.91 -4.29 4.65
CA GLU A 417 23.65 -3.69 4.22
C GLU A 417 22.49 -4.20 5.06
N PHE A 418 22.46 -5.47 5.41
CA PHE A 418 21.44 -6.04 6.30
C PHE A 418 21.44 -5.34 7.68
N ALA A 419 22.62 -5.11 8.26
CA ALA A 419 22.75 -4.35 9.50
C ALA A 419 22.16 -2.93 9.37
N SER A 420 22.47 -2.23 8.27
CA SER A 420 21.91 -0.90 8.00
C SER A 420 20.37 -0.93 7.87
N ARG A 421 19.83 -1.95 7.19
CA ARG A 421 18.35 -2.11 7.03
C ARG A 421 17.68 -2.38 8.36
N LEU A 422 18.27 -3.21 9.23
CA LEU A 422 17.74 -3.50 10.58
C LEU A 422 17.63 -2.22 11.44
N MET A 423 18.57 -1.31 11.31
CA MET A 423 18.61 -0.07 12.11
C MET A 423 17.86 1.09 11.47
N GLY A 424 16.96 0.83 10.54
CA GLY A 424 16.06 1.84 9.96
C GLY A 424 16.62 2.57 8.74
N SER A 425 17.68 2.02 8.10
CA SER A 425 18.24 2.57 6.86
C SER A 425 18.74 4.01 6.99
N SER A 426 19.58 4.27 8.00
CA SER A 426 20.12 5.62 8.29
C SER A 426 20.89 6.21 7.11
N ASP A 427 21.54 5.38 6.30
CA ASP A 427 22.24 5.76 5.07
C ASP A 427 21.30 6.37 4.02
N LEU A 428 20.02 6.00 4.02
CA LEU A 428 19.01 6.52 3.10
C LEU A 428 18.28 7.75 3.65
N TYR A 429 18.01 7.77 4.94
CA TYR A 429 17.07 8.72 5.53
C TYR A 429 17.68 9.73 6.47
N GLN A 430 18.69 9.36 7.28
CA GLN A 430 19.28 10.27 8.28
C GLN A 430 20.04 11.43 7.62
N VAL A 431 20.68 11.19 6.50
CA VAL A 431 21.40 12.21 5.72
C VAL A 431 20.50 13.36 5.25
N ASN A 432 19.19 13.10 5.12
CA ASN A 432 18.17 14.07 4.74
C ASN A 432 17.37 14.60 5.96
N GLY A 433 17.84 14.35 7.19
CA GLY A 433 17.17 14.77 8.43
C GLY A 433 15.90 14.01 8.77
N ARG A 434 15.61 12.91 8.06
CA ARG A 434 14.44 12.05 8.29
C ARG A 434 14.73 11.06 9.44
N ARG A 435 13.71 10.33 9.86
CA ARG A 435 13.75 9.41 11.01
C ARG A 435 13.56 7.95 10.55
N PRO A 436 13.78 6.96 11.43
CA PRO A 436 13.57 5.55 11.07
C PRO A 436 12.19 5.25 10.45
N VAL A 437 11.15 5.95 10.91
CA VAL A 437 9.77 5.83 10.39
C VAL A 437 9.60 6.30 8.93
N ALA A 438 10.62 6.89 8.32
CA ALA A 438 10.63 7.13 6.88
C ALA A 438 10.64 5.80 6.09
N SER A 439 11.11 4.72 6.71
CA SER A 439 11.12 3.38 6.14
C SER A 439 9.86 2.61 6.50
N VAL A 440 8.98 2.34 5.53
CA VAL A 440 8.02 1.25 5.62
C VAL A 440 8.73 -0.01 5.18
N ASN A 441 8.99 -0.88 6.13
CA ASN A 441 9.68 -2.15 5.94
C ASN A 441 8.68 -3.22 5.52
N PHE A 442 8.98 -3.97 4.48
CA PHE A 442 8.18 -5.10 4.04
C PHE A 442 9.06 -6.21 3.45
N ILE A 443 8.60 -7.43 3.50
CA ILE A 443 9.25 -8.59 2.86
C ILE A 443 8.50 -8.94 1.57
N THR A 444 7.19 -8.81 1.62
CA THR A 444 6.22 -9.14 0.58
C THR A 444 5.14 -8.07 0.55
N ALA A 445 4.51 -7.88 -0.60
CA ALA A 445 3.38 -6.99 -0.82
C ALA A 445 2.39 -7.67 -1.78
N HIS A 446 1.37 -6.95 -2.24
CA HIS A 446 0.42 -7.47 -3.22
C HIS A 446 1.08 -7.94 -4.52
N ASP A 447 2.14 -7.26 -4.95
CA ASP A 447 2.98 -7.62 -6.09
C ASP A 447 4.13 -8.53 -5.67
N GLY A 448 4.48 -9.51 -6.49
CA GLY A 448 5.49 -10.51 -6.18
C GLY A 448 4.92 -11.75 -5.47
N PHE A 449 5.82 -12.57 -4.95
CA PHE A 449 5.46 -13.75 -4.18
C PHE A 449 4.93 -13.40 -2.79
N THR A 450 3.94 -14.17 -2.31
CA THR A 450 3.57 -14.22 -0.89
C THR A 450 4.72 -14.76 -0.06
N MET A 451 4.69 -14.61 1.27
CA MET A 451 5.72 -15.13 2.17
C MET A 451 5.91 -16.64 2.01
N ASN A 452 4.83 -17.39 1.84
CA ASN A 452 4.88 -18.83 1.62
C ASN A 452 5.48 -19.18 0.25
N ASP A 453 5.12 -18.45 -0.79
CA ASP A 453 5.62 -18.71 -2.14
C ASP A 453 7.10 -18.31 -2.27
N LEU A 454 7.51 -17.26 -1.55
CA LEU A 454 8.91 -16.81 -1.48
C LEU A 454 9.88 -17.90 -0.99
N VAL A 455 9.40 -18.80 -0.13
CA VAL A 455 10.17 -19.93 0.41
C VAL A 455 9.84 -21.26 -0.28
N SER A 456 8.98 -21.25 -1.28
CA SER A 456 8.49 -22.46 -1.95
C SER A 456 8.75 -22.51 -3.45
N TYR A 457 9.02 -21.37 -4.09
CA TYR A 457 9.22 -21.27 -5.53
C TYR A 457 10.47 -20.46 -5.86
N ASN A 458 11.24 -20.94 -6.81
CA ASN A 458 12.31 -20.17 -7.45
C ASN A 458 11.80 -19.45 -8.69
N GLU A 459 10.94 -20.13 -9.46
CA GLU A 459 10.39 -19.62 -10.71
C GLU A 459 8.95 -19.15 -10.53
N LYS A 460 8.52 -18.17 -11.34
CA LYS A 460 7.14 -17.70 -11.35
C LYS A 460 6.24 -18.66 -12.14
N HIS A 461 4.98 -18.76 -11.71
CA HIS A 461 3.93 -19.59 -12.31
C HIS A 461 2.68 -18.75 -12.58
N ASN A 462 2.78 -17.86 -13.58
CA ASN A 462 1.72 -16.89 -13.93
C ASN A 462 0.86 -17.38 -15.11
N GLU A 463 0.86 -18.66 -15.44
CA GLU A 463 0.13 -19.21 -16.58
C GLU A 463 -1.37 -18.91 -16.53
N ALA A 464 -1.95 -18.82 -15.32
CA ALA A 464 -3.35 -18.48 -15.11
C ALA A 464 -3.72 -17.08 -15.61
N ASN A 465 -2.75 -16.15 -15.74
CA ASN A 465 -2.98 -14.80 -16.25
C ASN A 465 -3.18 -14.75 -17.77
N GLY A 466 -2.90 -15.86 -18.48
CA GLY A 466 -3.06 -15.93 -19.94
C GLY A 466 -2.08 -15.07 -20.73
N GLU A 467 -0.89 -14.79 -20.15
CA GLU A 467 0.18 -13.98 -20.76
C GLU A 467 1.43 -14.80 -21.08
N GLY A 468 1.30 -16.13 -21.03
CA GLY A 468 2.41 -17.06 -21.33
C GLY A 468 3.56 -16.99 -20.34
N ASN A 469 3.27 -16.68 -19.08
CA ASN A 469 4.23 -16.55 -17.97
C ASN A 469 5.32 -15.48 -18.23
N ARG A 470 5.03 -14.45 -19.05
CA ARG A 470 5.98 -13.36 -19.36
C ARG A 470 5.84 -12.17 -18.42
N ASP A 471 4.68 -12.00 -17.81
CA ASP A 471 4.33 -10.96 -16.85
C ASP A 471 4.95 -11.19 -15.47
N GLY A 472 4.99 -10.16 -14.64
CA GLY A 472 5.53 -10.20 -13.28
C GLY A 472 7.06 -10.24 -13.23
N GLU A 473 7.61 -10.12 -12.03
CA GLU A 473 9.04 -10.06 -11.74
C GLU A 473 9.74 -11.40 -12.07
N SER A 474 10.90 -11.35 -12.69
CA SER A 474 11.72 -12.54 -13.00
C SER A 474 12.82 -12.83 -11.97
N ASN A 475 13.19 -11.83 -11.14
CA ASN A 475 14.18 -11.98 -10.08
C ASN A 475 13.53 -11.82 -8.70
N ASN A 476 12.79 -12.84 -8.27
CA ASN A 476 12.01 -12.81 -7.02
C ASN A 476 12.87 -12.77 -5.75
N ARG A 477 14.19 -13.01 -5.85
CA ARG A 477 15.08 -13.21 -4.68
C ARG A 477 14.48 -14.24 -3.70
N SER A 478 13.85 -15.27 -4.25
CA SER A 478 13.21 -16.37 -3.54
C SER A 478 14.15 -17.55 -3.38
N TRP A 479 13.74 -18.52 -2.58
CA TRP A 479 14.43 -19.79 -2.44
C TRP A 479 13.42 -20.88 -2.07
N ASN A 480 13.26 -21.89 -2.94
CA ASN A 480 12.31 -22.98 -2.78
C ASN A 480 12.66 -23.99 -1.66
N CYS A 481 13.74 -23.76 -0.91
CA CYS A 481 14.26 -24.65 0.15
C CYS A 481 14.58 -26.07 -0.31
N GLY A 482 14.85 -26.23 -1.62
CA GLY A 482 15.31 -27.50 -2.20
C GLY A 482 14.28 -28.24 -3.07
N VAL A 483 13.01 -27.81 -3.06
CA VAL A 483 11.95 -28.40 -3.89
C VAL A 483 11.04 -27.32 -4.42
N GLU A 484 10.81 -27.29 -5.72
CA GLU A 484 9.89 -26.33 -6.35
C GLU A 484 8.44 -26.69 -6.06
N GLY A 485 7.69 -25.73 -5.54
CA GLY A 485 6.27 -25.87 -5.21
C GLY A 485 5.96 -26.75 -3.99
N PRO A 486 4.71 -27.21 -3.86
CA PRO A 486 4.26 -28.01 -2.72
C PRO A 486 5.02 -29.33 -2.59
N THR A 487 5.33 -29.76 -1.37
CA THR A 487 6.04 -31.01 -1.11
C THR A 487 5.56 -31.66 0.19
N ASN A 488 5.73 -32.99 0.27
CA ASN A 488 5.48 -33.78 1.49
C ASN A 488 6.79 -34.14 2.24
N ILE A 489 7.93 -33.57 1.85
CA ILE A 489 9.22 -33.83 2.51
C ILE A 489 9.26 -33.01 3.82
N PRO A 490 9.28 -33.66 5.00
CA PRO A 490 9.19 -32.96 6.28
C PRO A 490 10.30 -31.93 6.48
N ASP A 491 11.55 -32.28 6.21
CA ASP A 491 12.72 -31.41 6.40
C ASP A 491 12.64 -30.12 5.56
N VAL A 492 12.08 -30.21 4.34
CA VAL A 492 11.86 -29.05 3.46
C VAL A 492 10.76 -28.16 4.05
N ASN A 493 9.67 -28.75 4.50
CA ASN A 493 8.56 -27.98 5.08
C ASN A 493 8.97 -27.33 6.42
N ASP A 494 9.74 -28.02 7.27
CA ASP A 494 10.26 -27.46 8.51
C ASP A 494 11.21 -26.28 8.22
N LEU A 495 12.04 -26.38 7.18
CA LEU A 495 12.93 -25.30 6.76
C LEU A 495 12.12 -24.09 6.22
N ARG A 496 11.09 -24.33 5.40
CA ARG A 496 10.17 -23.25 4.91
C ARG A 496 9.50 -22.54 6.05
N GLN A 497 8.94 -23.27 7.01
CA GLN A 497 8.31 -22.70 8.21
C GLN A 497 9.32 -21.87 9.02
N ARG A 498 10.55 -22.34 9.18
CA ARG A 498 11.61 -21.61 9.87
C ARG A 498 11.98 -20.34 9.14
N GLN A 499 12.14 -20.38 7.82
CA GLN A 499 12.46 -19.20 7.02
C GLN A 499 11.36 -18.14 7.07
N MET A 500 10.08 -18.51 7.04
CA MET A 500 8.99 -17.58 7.26
C MET A 500 9.08 -16.92 8.65
N ARG A 501 9.33 -17.71 9.72
CA ARG A 501 9.52 -17.16 11.07
C ARG A 501 10.74 -16.22 11.15
N ASN A 502 11.85 -16.55 10.47
CA ASN A 502 13.03 -15.69 10.39
C ASN A 502 12.72 -14.35 9.76
N MET A 503 11.99 -14.35 8.64
CA MET A 503 11.61 -13.14 7.91
C MET A 503 10.66 -12.27 8.75
N PHE A 504 9.65 -12.87 9.40
CA PHE A 504 8.77 -12.13 10.31
C PHE A 504 9.51 -11.56 11.52
N ALA A 505 10.43 -12.31 12.13
CA ALA A 505 11.24 -11.82 13.24
C ALA A 505 12.13 -10.64 12.80
N THR A 506 12.74 -10.74 11.62
CA THR A 506 13.52 -9.66 11.03
C THR A 506 12.68 -8.43 10.79
N LEU A 507 11.52 -8.58 10.15
CA LEU A 507 10.59 -7.48 9.85
C LEU A 507 10.13 -6.75 11.13
N LEU A 508 9.69 -7.51 12.12
CA LEU A 508 9.07 -6.97 13.31
C LEU A 508 10.07 -6.41 14.34
N PHE A 509 11.34 -6.83 14.28
CA PHE A 509 12.38 -6.30 15.17
C PHE A 509 13.33 -5.31 14.50
N SER A 510 13.11 -4.98 13.23
CA SER A 510 13.79 -3.88 12.55
C SER A 510 13.19 -2.52 12.95
N GLN A 511 14.03 -1.49 12.96
CA GLN A 511 13.58 -0.11 13.10
C GLN A 511 12.87 0.37 11.85
N GLY A 512 11.84 1.19 11.99
CA GLY A 512 10.93 1.62 10.91
C GLY A 512 9.51 1.12 11.14
N ILE A 513 8.67 1.21 10.13
CA ILE A 513 7.26 0.80 10.18
C ILE A 513 7.14 -0.58 9.51
N PRO A 514 6.78 -1.65 10.21
CA PRO A 514 6.55 -2.94 9.58
C PRO A 514 5.21 -2.96 8.84
N MET A 515 5.22 -3.49 7.61
CA MET A 515 4.03 -3.80 6.83
C MET A 515 3.98 -5.30 6.54
N ILE A 516 2.83 -5.92 6.79
CA ILE A 516 2.54 -7.33 6.55
C ILE A 516 1.59 -7.42 5.38
N CYS A 517 1.94 -8.21 4.36
CA CYS A 517 1.02 -8.56 3.29
C CYS A 517 -0.06 -9.52 3.80
N GLY A 518 -1.31 -9.15 3.62
CA GLY A 518 -2.46 -9.86 4.20
C GLY A 518 -2.51 -11.35 3.84
N GLY A 519 -2.59 -12.18 4.88
CA GLY A 519 -2.59 -13.64 4.75
C GLY A 519 -1.21 -14.29 4.88
N ASP A 520 -0.12 -13.54 4.87
CA ASP A 520 1.22 -14.12 5.05
C ASP A 520 1.39 -14.76 6.43
N GLU A 521 0.78 -14.18 7.46
CA GLU A 521 0.77 -14.69 8.83
C GLU A 521 0.05 -16.05 8.99
N VAL A 522 -0.72 -16.42 7.98
CA VAL A 522 -1.38 -17.74 7.85
C VAL A 522 -0.84 -18.54 6.67
N ALA A 523 0.34 -18.19 6.16
CA ALA A 523 1.00 -18.84 5.04
C ALA A 523 0.10 -18.95 3.79
N ARG A 524 -0.51 -17.83 3.38
CA ARG A 524 -1.27 -17.72 2.12
C ARG A 524 -0.35 -18.03 0.94
N THR A 525 -0.87 -18.72 -0.05
CA THR A 525 -0.15 -19.01 -1.30
C THR A 525 -0.93 -18.50 -2.49
N GLN A 526 -0.23 -18.00 -3.49
CA GLN A 526 -0.72 -17.72 -4.84
C GLN A 526 -0.29 -18.81 -5.83
N GLN A 527 0.13 -19.96 -5.29
CA GLN A 527 0.56 -21.14 -6.06
C GLN A 527 1.73 -20.82 -7.01
N GLY A 528 2.60 -19.89 -6.61
CA GLY A 528 3.73 -19.43 -7.40
C GLY A 528 3.40 -18.36 -8.44
N ASN A 529 2.15 -17.87 -8.48
CA ASN A 529 1.81 -16.68 -9.25
C ASN A 529 2.31 -15.43 -8.52
N ASN A 530 3.27 -14.71 -9.12
CA ASN A 530 3.84 -13.50 -8.54
C ASN A 530 3.28 -12.20 -9.12
N ASN A 531 2.20 -12.29 -9.89
CA ASN A 531 1.53 -11.14 -10.53
C ASN A 531 0.02 -11.38 -10.62
N ALA A 532 -0.61 -11.65 -9.48
CA ALA A 532 -2.01 -12.09 -9.41
C ALA A 532 -3.04 -10.96 -9.66
N TYR A 533 -2.67 -9.91 -10.41
CA TYR A 533 -3.48 -8.71 -10.63
C TYR A 533 -4.85 -8.96 -11.25
N CYS A 534 -4.99 -10.06 -11.99
CA CYS A 534 -6.22 -10.45 -12.68
C CYS A 534 -6.85 -11.74 -12.13
N GLN A 535 -6.47 -12.19 -10.92
CA GLN A 535 -6.92 -13.43 -10.33
C GLN A 535 -7.94 -13.17 -9.19
N ASP A 536 -9.16 -12.82 -9.56
CA ASP A 536 -10.27 -12.69 -8.58
C ASP A 536 -10.86 -14.07 -8.23
N ASN A 537 -10.03 -14.92 -7.64
CA ASN A 537 -10.36 -16.30 -7.30
C ASN A 537 -9.48 -16.84 -6.16
N GLU A 538 -9.54 -18.14 -5.92
CA GLU A 538 -8.83 -18.84 -4.84
C GLU A 538 -7.28 -18.75 -4.94
N ILE A 539 -6.72 -18.33 -6.07
CA ILE A 539 -5.28 -18.03 -6.19
C ILE A 539 -4.93 -16.84 -5.29
N SER A 540 -5.76 -15.81 -5.28
CA SER A 540 -5.50 -14.57 -4.53
C SER A 540 -6.15 -14.52 -3.16
N TRP A 541 -7.34 -15.16 -3.00
CA TRP A 541 -8.12 -15.05 -1.77
C TRP A 541 -7.49 -15.78 -0.60
N THR A 542 -7.58 -15.20 0.59
CA THR A 542 -7.05 -15.82 1.82
C THR A 542 -7.87 -17.05 2.21
N ASN A 543 -7.22 -18.20 2.29
CA ASN A 543 -7.83 -19.43 2.75
C ASN A 543 -7.77 -19.52 4.28
N TRP A 544 -8.92 -19.37 4.92
CA TRP A 544 -9.07 -19.39 6.39
C TRP A 544 -9.20 -20.79 6.97
N HIS A 545 -9.08 -21.84 6.18
CA HIS A 545 -9.02 -23.20 6.70
C HIS A 545 -7.59 -23.51 7.20
N LEU A 546 -7.34 -23.13 8.46
CA LEU A 546 -6.00 -23.18 9.04
C LEU A 546 -5.69 -24.57 9.61
N ASP A 547 -4.67 -25.23 9.09
CA ASP A 547 -4.07 -26.40 9.69
C ASP A 547 -3.20 -26.05 10.93
N LYS A 548 -2.55 -27.06 11.52
CA LYS A 548 -1.73 -26.86 12.72
C LYS A 548 -0.56 -25.90 12.47
N GLY A 549 0.18 -26.06 11.35
CA GLY A 549 1.35 -25.24 11.05
C GLY A 549 0.99 -23.77 10.83
N ARG A 550 -0.12 -23.50 10.11
CA ARG A 550 -0.65 -22.14 9.91
C ARG A 550 -1.08 -21.49 11.23
N LYS A 551 -1.74 -22.23 12.12
CA LYS A 551 -2.12 -21.71 13.45
C LYS A 551 -0.89 -21.41 14.32
N GLU A 552 0.15 -22.23 14.25
CA GLU A 552 1.41 -22.00 14.95
C GLU A 552 2.14 -20.77 14.41
N LEU A 553 2.17 -20.57 13.09
CA LEU A 553 2.74 -19.37 12.47
C LEU A 553 1.97 -18.11 12.89
N LEU A 554 0.64 -18.13 12.82
CA LEU A 554 -0.22 -17.02 13.26
C LEU A 554 0.07 -16.64 14.73
N ALA A 555 0.11 -17.62 15.63
CA ALA A 555 0.42 -17.38 17.03
C ALA A 555 1.83 -16.81 17.23
N PHE A 556 2.80 -17.28 16.44
CA PHE A 556 4.16 -16.78 16.46
C PHE A 556 4.23 -15.32 16.01
N VAL A 557 3.63 -14.98 14.87
CA VAL A 557 3.60 -13.61 14.34
C VAL A 557 2.92 -12.65 15.31
N SER A 558 1.76 -13.04 15.86
CA SER A 558 1.07 -12.24 16.90
C SER A 558 1.96 -11.99 18.11
N LYS A 559 2.67 -13.00 18.60
CA LYS A 559 3.65 -12.85 19.71
C LYS A 559 4.72 -11.82 19.37
N LEU A 560 5.28 -11.84 18.15
CA LEU A 560 6.33 -10.91 17.75
C LEU A 560 5.82 -9.46 17.68
N ILE A 561 4.58 -9.26 17.16
CA ILE A 561 3.98 -7.92 17.08
C ILE A 561 3.79 -7.35 18.49
N HIS A 562 3.24 -8.13 19.41
CA HIS A 562 3.05 -7.68 20.80
C HIS A 562 4.38 -7.40 21.49
N LEU A 563 5.41 -8.26 21.31
CA LEU A 563 6.76 -7.97 21.81
C LEU A 563 7.30 -6.65 21.28
N ARG A 564 7.10 -6.35 19.99
CA ARG A 564 7.50 -5.06 19.44
C ARG A 564 6.79 -3.91 20.11
N LEU A 565 5.46 -3.97 20.22
CA LEU A 565 4.63 -2.89 20.78
C LEU A 565 4.88 -2.66 22.27
N ASP A 566 5.20 -3.72 23.01
CA ASP A 566 5.48 -3.64 24.45
C ASP A 566 6.87 -3.06 24.78
N HIS A 567 7.79 -3.03 23.79
CA HIS A 567 9.20 -2.69 24.02
C HIS A 567 9.65 -1.52 23.13
N PRO A 568 9.67 -0.26 23.65
CA PRO A 568 10.03 0.94 22.92
C PRO A 568 11.41 0.91 22.25
N VAL A 569 12.38 0.14 22.76
CA VAL A 569 13.69 -0.01 22.12
C VAL A 569 13.61 -0.69 20.75
N LEU A 570 12.53 -1.44 20.46
CA LEU A 570 12.32 -2.14 19.19
C LEU A 570 11.61 -1.28 18.13
N HIS A 571 11.08 -0.08 18.50
CA HIS A 571 10.37 0.82 17.57
C HIS A 571 10.67 2.30 17.88
N ARG A 572 11.95 2.67 17.78
CA ARG A 572 12.45 3.99 18.18
C ARG A 572 12.04 5.12 17.25
N ARG A 573 11.91 6.32 17.82
CA ARG A 573 11.66 7.57 17.06
C ARG A 573 12.91 8.13 16.42
N ARG A 574 14.10 7.73 16.90
CA ARG A 574 15.42 8.22 16.44
C ARG A 574 16.31 7.04 16.09
N PHE A 575 17.25 7.28 15.18
CA PHE A 575 18.28 6.31 14.89
C PHE A 575 19.14 6.03 16.12
N PHE A 576 19.61 4.79 16.21
CA PHE A 576 20.58 4.43 17.24
C PHE A 576 21.91 5.17 17.04
N THR A 577 22.55 5.52 18.14
CA THR A 577 23.94 5.98 18.14
C THR A 577 24.80 4.80 18.53
N GLY A 578 25.66 4.36 17.61
CA GLY A 578 26.68 3.34 17.84
C GLY A 578 27.93 3.96 18.50
N ARG A 579 28.98 3.13 18.65
CA ARG A 579 30.29 3.57 19.11
C ARG A 579 30.98 4.38 18.02
N GLU A 580 31.52 5.56 18.37
CA GLU A 580 32.32 6.34 17.44
C GLU A 580 33.68 5.64 17.19
N PRO A 581 34.21 5.68 15.95
CA PRO A 581 35.53 5.16 15.67
C PRO A 581 36.61 5.76 16.56
N GLY A 582 37.35 4.93 17.31
CA GLY A 582 38.37 5.35 18.24
C GLY A 582 37.85 5.78 19.62
N ASP A 583 36.58 5.57 19.93
CA ASP A 583 36.02 5.75 21.26
C ASP A 583 36.38 4.57 22.16
N ASP A 584 37.41 4.72 22.97
CA ASP A 584 37.85 3.77 23.99
C ASP A 584 37.09 3.92 25.33
N SER A 585 36.02 4.69 25.37
CA SER A 585 35.24 4.89 26.59
C SER A 585 34.59 3.57 27.03
N ASN A 586 34.50 3.39 28.36
CA ASN A 586 33.78 2.25 28.93
C ASN A 586 32.25 2.40 28.90
N MET A 587 31.73 3.42 28.20
CA MET A 587 30.28 3.61 28.04
C MET A 587 29.71 2.58 27.07
N ILE A 588 28.57 2.02 27.46
CA ILE A 588 27.81 1.09 26.60
C ILE A 588 27.01 1.92 25.61
N PRO A 589 27.21 1.76 24.29
CA PRO A 589 26.47 2.51 23.30
C PRO A 589 25.00 2.05 23.22
N GLN A 590 24.17 2.76 22.45
CA GLN A 590 22.78 2.40 22.26
C GLN A 590 22.63 1.11 21.43
N VAL A 591 23.57 0.85 20.54
CA VAL A 591 23.68 -0.39 19.74
C VAL A 591 25.13 -0.83 19.66
N GLU A 592 25.38 -2.12 19.82
CA GLU A 592 26.71 -2.73 19.65
C GLU A 592 26.60 -4.01 18.83
N TRP A 593 27.63 -4.30 18.06
CA TRP A 593 27.68 -5.43 17.13
C TRP A 593 28.77 -6.41 17.54
N PHE A 594 28.43 -7.68 17.58
CA PHE A 594 29.36 -8.73 18.00
C PHE A 594 29.46 -9.83 16.95
N ASP A 595 30.63 -10.40 16.84
CA ASP A 595 30.86 -11.65 16.15
C ASP A 595 30.36 -12.85 16.98
N HIS A 596 30.53 -14.05 16.48
CA HIS A 596 30.14 -15.27 17.18
C HIS A 596 30.96 -15.58 18.45
N THR A 597 32.17 -15.01 18.57
CA THR A 597 33.03 -15.20 19.77
C THR A 597 32.62 -14.28 20.93
N GLY A 598 31.74 -13.32 20.70
CA GLY A 598 31.34 -12.27 21.65
C GLY A 598 32.28 -11.07 21.63
N SER A 599 33.16 -10.97 20.64
CA SER A 599 34.02 -9.81 20.41
C SER A 599 33.26 -8.76 19.60
N ILE A 600 33.54 -7.46 19.85
CA ILE A 600 32.97 -6.38 19.04
C ILE A 600 33.51 -6.54 17.60
N MET A 601 32.61 -6.49 16.63
CA MET A 601 32.96 -6.63 15.21
C MET A 601 33.88 -5.53 14.74
N ASP A 602 34.94 -5.90 14.06
CA ASP A 602 35.92 -5.00 13.47
C ASP A 602 35.72 -4.85 11.94
N MET A 603 36.62 -4.11 11.28
CA MET A 603 36.52 -3.88 9.83
C MET A 603 36.67 -5.17 8.99
N ASP A 604 37.44 -6.14 9.47
CA ASP A 604 37.66 -7.41 8.76
C ASP A 604 36.39 -8.27 8.82
N ASP A 605 35.66 -8.25 9.96
CA ASP A 605 34.38 -8.90 10.13
C ASP A 605 33.34 -8.34 9.15
N TRP A 606 33.24 -7.00 9.07
CA TRP A 606 32.32 -6.31 8.15
C TRP A 606 32.65 -6.53 6.67
N GLN A 607 33.93 -6.71 6.33
CA GLN A 607 34.40 -6.93 4.95
C GLN A 607 34.34 -8.41 4.53
N ASN A 608 34.06 -9.32 5.46
CA ASN A 608 33.99 -10.74 5.17
C ASN A 608 32.75 -11.05 4.30
N THR A 609 32.99 -11.30 3.03
CA THR A 609 31.92 -11.57 2.05
C THR A 609 31.11 -12.84 2.33
N HIS A 610 31.62 -13.74 3.17
CA HIS A 610 30.97 -15.00 3.56
C HIS A 610 30.48 -14.98 5.01
N ALA A 611 30.40 -13.83 5.64
CA ALA A 611 29.76 -13.69 6.93
C ALA A 611 28.23 -13.66 6.77
N PHE A 612 27.57 -14.67 7.32
CA PHE A 612 26.10 -14.83 7.29
C PHE A 612 25.50 -14.88 8.69
N SER A 613 26.23 -14.38 9.68
CA SER A 613 25.79 -14.40 11.06
C SER A 613 26.32 -13.20 11.83
N MET A 614 25.57 -12.74 12.81
CA MET A 614 25.94 -11.64 13.71
C MET A 614 25.11 -11.66 14.97
N MET A 615 25.59 -10.97 16.00
CA MET A 615 24.86 -10.72 17.23
C MET A 615 24.79 -9.20 17.48
N ILE A 616 23.62 -8.71 17.88
CA ILE A 616 23.33 -7.29 18.12
C ILE A 616 22.89 -7.11 19.55
N TYR A 617 23.46 -6.14 20.25
CA TYR A 617 22.97 -5.65 21.53
C TYR A 617 22.22 -4.35 21.35
N LEU A 618 21.01 -4.25 21.94
CA LEU A 618 20.20 -3.04 21.98
C LEU A 618 20.04 -2.59 23.44
N ASN A 619 20.45 -1.34 23.71
CA ASN A 619 20.42 -0.75 25.04
C ASN A 619 19.06 -0.09 25.34
N GLY A 620 18.20 -0.80 26.05
CA GLY A 620 16.90 -0.27 26.47
C GLY A 620 16.98 0.73 27.64
N SER A 621 18.13 0.79 28.32
CA SER A 621 18.36 1.73 29.42
C SER A 621 18.74 3.12 28.92
N ASP A 622 19.17 3.28 27.64
CA ASP A 622 19.58 4.55 27.04
C ASP A 622 18.68 4.95 25.85
N ILE A 623 17.41 5.12 26.15
CA ILE A 623 16.42 5.65 25.21
C ILE A 623 16.33 7.16 25.43
N PRO A 624 16.73 8.02 24.45
CA PRO A 624 16.74 9.47 24.61
C PRO A 624 15.36 10.12 24.52
N GLU A 625 14.34 9.36 24.13
CA GLU A 625 12.96 9.81 24.01
C GLU A 625 12.28 9.88 25.39
N VAL A 626 11.22 10.68 25.44
CA VAL A 626 10.35 10.81 26.61
C VAL A 626 8.92 10.36 26.26
N ASP A 627 8.20 9.90 27.26
CA ASP A 627 6.79 9.59 27.14
C ASP A 627 5.91 10.87 27.05
N TRP A 628 4.60 10.71 26.95
CA TRP A 628 3.63 11.82 26.88
C TRP A 628 3.66 12.74 28.11
N TYR A 629 4.16 12.26 29.24
CA TYR A 629 4.27 13.00 30.49
C TYR A 629 5.65 13.67 30.67
N GLY A 630 6.57 13.50 29.70
CA GLY A 630 7.93 14.02 29.76
C GLY A 630 8.89 13.14 30.58
N ASN A 631 8.50 11.93 30.99
CA ASN A 631 9.37 11.01 31.69
C ASN A 631 10.33 10.32 30.72
N ARG A 632 11.56 10.09 31.12
CA ARG A 632 12.54 9.32 30.33
C ARG A 632 12.00 7.90 30.10
N MET A 633 11.99 7.48 28.83
CA MET A 633 11.66 6.10 28.49
C MET A 633 12.82 5.18 28.85
N VAL A 634 12.48 4.01 29.40
CA VAL A 634 13.44 2.94 29.71
C VAL A 634 12.79 1.59 29.40
N ASP A 635 13.62 0.66 28.96
CA ASP A 635 13.19 -0.67 28.54
C ASP A 635 14.19 -1.74 29.01
N ASN A 636 13.90 -3.00 28.75
CA ASN A 636 14.86 -4.08 28.83
C ASN A 636 15.96 -3.92 27.78
N ASP A 637 17.12 -4.45 28.05
CA ASP A 637 18.16 -4.61 27.03
C ASP A 637 17.90 -5.90 26.24
N PHE A 638 18.25 -5.93 24.96
CA PHE A 638 18.04 -7.09 24.09
C PHE A 638 19.31 -7.53 23.40
N ILE A 639 19.42 -8.82 23.17
CA ILE A 639 20.40 -9.45 22.27
C ILE A 639 19.62 -10.13 21.15
N LEU A 640 19.96 -9.78 19.90
CA LEU A 640 19.41 -10.38 18.68
C LEU A 640 20.53 -11.17 18.01
N ILE A 641 20.34 -12.46 17.76
CA ILE A 641 21.31 -13.31 17.06
C ILE A 641 20.72 -13.77 15.75
N PHE A 642 21.40 -13.45 14.66
CA PHE A 642 21.04 -13.87 13.32
C PHE A 642 22.05 -14.90 12.81
N ASN A 643 21.58 -16.06 12.41
CA ASN A 643 22.37 -17.09 11.75
C ASN A 643 21.70 -17.52 10.43
N ALA A 644 22.07 -16.92 9.32
CA ALA A 644 21.63 -17.34 7.98
C ALA A 644 22.54 -18.44 7.37
N HIS A 645 23.58 -18.89 8.07
CA HIS A 645 24.44 -19.98 7.64
C HIS A 645 23.69 -21.32 7.66
N TYR A 646 24.12 -22.25 6.80
CA TYR A 646 23.53 -23.60 6.72
C TYR A 646 23.96 -24.55 7.83
N GLU A 647 24.90 -24.14 8.71
CA GLU A 647 25.36 -24.88 9.88
C GLU A 647 24.96 -24.14 11.18
N PRO A 648 24.80 -24.89 12.29
CA PRO A 648 24.69 -24.28 13.60
C PRO A 648 25.97 -23.54 13.98
N ILE A 649 25.83 -22.36 14.60
CA ILE A 649 26.94 -21.55 15.08
C ILE A 649 26.81 -21.33 16.59
N MET A 650 27.89 -21.54 17.34
CA MET A 650 27.95 -21.20 18.76
C MET A 650 28.31 -19.72 18.93
N PHE A 651 27.46 -19.00 19.66
CA PHE A 651 27.68 -17.60 20.01
C PHE A 651 28.02 -17.50 21.50
N THR A 652 29.06 -16.77 21.84
CA THR A 652 29.38 -16.39 23.22
C THR A 652 28.65 -15.08 23.54
N LEU A 653 27.77 -15.11 24.55
CA LEU A 653 27.06 -13.91 24.99
C LEU A 653 28.04 -12.85 25.53
N PRO A 654 27.76 -11.55 25.34
CA PRO A 654 28.61 -10.49 25.85
C PRO A 654 28.81 -10.56 27.37
N ASP A 655 29.86 -9.89 27.86
CA ASP A 655 30.23 -9.88 29.27
C ASP A 655 29.19 -9.15 30.17
N GLU A 656 29.37 -9.22 31.48
CA GLU A 656 28.43 -8.67 32.48
C GLU A 656 28.16 -7.17 32.36
N ARG A 657 28.99 -6.41 31.65
CA ARG A 657 28.75 -4.97 31.41
C ARG A 657 27.47 -4.75 30.63
N TYR A 658 27.15 -5.65 29.66
CA TYR A 658 25.96 -5.56 28.83
C TYR A 658 24.72 -6.14 29.53
N GLY A 659 24.89 -7.09 30.45
CA GLY A 659 23.82 -7.70 31.21
C GLY A 659 24.28 -8.99 31.86
N ARG A 660 23.79 -9.27 33.07
CA ARG A 660 24.23 -10.46 33.85
C ARG A 660 23.49 -11.74 33.49
N LYS A 661 22.20 -11.60 33.15
CA LYS A 661 21.32 -12.73 32.88
C LYS A 661 20.37 -12.41 31.76
N TRP A 662 20.22 -13.35 30.85
CA TRP A 662 19.48 -13.24 29.61
C TRP A 662 18.42 -14.33 29.52
N GLN A 663 17.18 -13.97 29.22
CA GLN A 663 16.09 -14.90 28.98
C GLN A 663 15.84 -15.02 27.47
N LEU A 664 15.88 -16.24 26.93
CA LEU A 664 15.50 -16.51 25.54
C LEU A 664 13.99 -16.31 25.39
N VAL A 665 13.57 -15.33 24.58
CA VAL A 665 12.16 -14.97 24.39
C VAL A 665 11.64 -15.36 23.00
N VAL A 666 12.54 -15.44 22.00
CA VAL A 666 12.20 -15.89 20.65
C VAL A 666 13.28 -16.87 20.16
N ASP A 667 12.85 -18.00 19.62
CA ASP A 667 13.67 -18.96 18.86
C ASP A 667 12.86 -19.39 17.62
N THR A 668 13.35 -19.08 16.42
CA THR A 668 12.68 -19.45 15.18
C THR A 668 12.81 -20.90 14.79
N HIS A 669 13.82 -21.61 15.34
CA HIS A 669 14.00 -23.05 15.17
C HIS A 669 13.04 -23.82 16.08
N ASN A 670 12.97 -23.44 17.36
CA ASN A 670 12.13 -24.06 18.38
C ASN A 670 11.12 -23.06 18.98
N PRO A 671 10.09 -22.62 18.24
CA PRO A 671 9.23 -21.51 18.64
C PRO A 671 8.38 -21.79 19.89
N ASN A 672 8.21 -23.07 20.26
CA ASN A 672 7.35 -23.53 21.34
C ASN A 672 8.14 -23.97 22.61
N GLU A 673 9.49 -23.85 22.60
CA GLU A 673 10.28 -24.21 23.76
C GLU A 673 10.07 -23.23 24.94
N PRO A 674 10.13 -23.74 26.18
CA PRO A 674 10.04 -22.87 27.33
C PRO A 674 11.23 -21.91 27.40
N ALA A 675 11.00 -20.74 27.95
CA ALA A 675 12.02 -19.71 28.09
C ALA A 675 13.21 -20.21 28.93
N LEU A 676 14.37 -20.34 28.30
CA LEU A 676 15.64 -20.67 28.92
C LEU A 676 16.34 -19.39 29.39
N SER A 677 17.15 -19.51 30.46
CA SER A 677 17.95 -18.39 30.94
C SER A 677 19.44 -18.71 30.87
N TYR A 678 20.23 -17.74 30.49
CA TYR A 678 21.68 -17.82 30.30
C TYR A 678 22.37 -16.72 31.07
N GLU A 679 23.57 -16.97 31.55
CA GLU A 679 24.45 -15.96 32.16
C GLU A 679 25.33 -15.29 31.13
N ALA A 680 25.86 -14.11 31.43
CA ALA A 680 26.87 -13.44 30.62
C ALA A 680 28.06 -14.37 30.35
N GLY A 681 28.62 -14.29 29.14
CA GLY A 681 29.71 -15.16 28.71
C GLY A 681 29.32 -16.62 28.43
N PHE A 682 28.06 -17.01 28.59
CA PHE A 682 27.59 -18.35 28.26
C PHE A 682 27.59 -18.56 26.72
N MET A 683 27.89 -19.77 26.28
CA MET A 683 27.81 -20.14 24.88
C MET A 683 26.43 -20.69 24.52
N ILE A 684 25.72 -20.04 23.59
CA ILE A 684 24.43 -20.47 23.07
C ILE A 684 24.58 -20.90 21.61
N THR A 685 23.90 -21.99 21.22
CA THR A 685 23.90 -22.45 19.83
C THR A 685 22.70 -21.84 19.08
N ALA A 686 22.99 -20.98 18.10
CA ALA A 686 22.03 -20.61 17.07
C ALA A 686 22.01 -21.70 15.99
N GLN A 687 20.89 -22.39 15.83
CA GLN A 687 20.74 -23.45 14.84
C GLN A 687 20.91 -22.91 13.41
N SER A 688 21.13 -23.81 12.45
CA SER A 688 21.23 -23.41 11.03
C SER A 688 19.99 -22.60 10.62
N ARG A 689 20.20 -21.48 9.91
CA ARG A 689 19.12 -20.61 9.43
C ARG A 689 18.09 -20.31 10.51
N SER A 690 18.53 -19.70 11.60
CA SER A 690 17.68 -19.35 12.72
C SER A 690 17.97 -17.97 13.29
N PHE A 691 16.97 -17.43 13.96
CA PHE A 691 17.04 -16.20 14.72
C PHE A 691 16.73 -16.49 16.20
N LEU A 692 17.50 -15.87 17.08
CA LEU A 692 17.27 -15.91 18.53
C LEU A 692 17.14 -14.47 19.06
N MET A 693 16.24 -14.27 20.02
CA MET A 693 16.13 -13.02 20.78
C MET A 693 16.17 -13.31 22.27
N LEU A 694 17.10 -12.65 22.93
CA LEU A 694 17.23 -12.70 24.37
C LEU A 694 16.93 -11.33 24.97
N MET A 695 16.29 -11.32 26.14
CA MET A 695 15.92 -10.13 26.89
C MET A 695 16.59 -10.17 28.26
N SER A 696 17.13 -9.02 28.72
CA SER A 696 17.74 -8.91 30.04
C SER A 696 16.71 -9.07 31.15
N ASP A 697 17.13 -9.62 32.30
CA ASP A 697 16.30 -9.71 33.51
C ASP A 697 16.22 -8.38 34.28
N LYS A 698 16.91 -7.34 33.85
CA LYS A 698 16.79 -5.99 34.41
C LYS A 698 15.35 -5.49 34.25
N LYS A 699 14.64 -5.36 35.36
CA LYS A 699 13.40 -4.58 35.34
C LYS A 699 13.76 -3.12 35.11
N PRO A 700 13.19 -2.47 34.09
CA PRO A 700 13.39 -1.05 33.89
C PRO A 700 13.07 -0.32 35.20
N LYS A 701 13.99 0.47 35.73
CA LYS A 701 13.71 1.32 36.89
C LYS A 701 12.68 2.34 36.43
N LYS A 702 11.42 2.19 36.82
CA LYS A 702 10.44 3.27 36.67
C LYS A 702 11.06 4.52 37.30
N PRO A 703 11.04 5.67 36.61
CA PRO A 703 11.45 6.93 37.20
C PRO A 703 10.70 7.08 38.53
N MET A 704 11.44 7.35 39.61
CA MET A 704 10.78 7.74 40.86
C MET A 704 9.99 9.00 40.55
N GLY A 705 8.65 8.93 40.62
CA GLY A 705 7.79 10.08 40.46
C GLY A 705 8.28 11.21 41.37
N LEU A 706 8.47 12.39 40.77
CA LEU A 706 8.58 13.66 41.47
C LEU A 706 7.21 14.04 42.00
#